data_42a3aec16aacb69ce7a4c1a754810eda
#
_entry.id   42a3aec16aacb69ce7a4c1a754810eda
#
_cell.length_a   1.000
_cell.length_b   1.000
_cell.length_c   1.000
_cell.angle_alpha   90.00
_cell.angle_beta   90.00
_cell.angle_gamma   90.00
#
_symmetry.space_group_name_H-M   'P 1'
#
loop_
_entity.id
_entity.type
_entity.pdbx_description
1 polymer ?
#
loop_
_entity_poly.entity_id
_entity_poly.type
_entity_poly.pdbx_seq_one_letter_code
_entity_poly.pdbx_strand_id
1 'polypeptide(L)'
;MNRLILINFVLGASIFCTTVAYSQGQNETLRRSDCFFGVHFDLHATEDITDAGETLTPEMVDTFLTAVRPDFIQIDCKGHPGISSYPTKVGYHLKSFEKDPLKVWRAVTEKNNVALFMHYSGVMDAKAVKEHPDWALVKSNGEVSTTKISFFSPYLDKLLIPQLKELSSVYHVDGAWIDGDCWAVEPDYSEKAVEEWKKKNPKSEVPMKKDDRYFPEYLEYTRILFRDYLKKYVDSIHSVDPNFQITSNWSYSSMMPEKVEINVDFLSGDVTPQNGVFRSAFEARCLAQQGKPWDLMAWGFSWNGGQMPMSNKSVVQLEQEAAEIIAVGGGIQFYFQQNRDLSLKPWLANTLSEIGAFCRARQSYCHKAKAIPQIALLFPTQSYKHHTTSAFSGPPAKLPGTLNALLDNQLSVEVLTESQLSGKSGRYPIIVVPECDYLEPEVLSELRNYVQNGGHLLLIGAQTAGLFANELGIRSANVIEEKLTFLSAANRLGSVSSPLLDLKLVHDGKVLSNFYDVCDYRYKSKTVASSIKTFGKGEIAAIYFDAGTAYSQYKTFVIRDFIGETIAQFSNNKLIQVEGSHLVHVALNSLNGKTFLNLINVAGESTNQSAIGYDQVPALDNLTVTIPSVTKPSRIILQPEGKELEFTFADGKSKIVVPKLEIHSILEINN
;
A
#
# COMPACT_ATOMS: atom_id res chain seq x y z
N MET A 1 35.07 -75.16 54.08
CA MET A 1 35.30 -74.01 54.94
C MET A 1 35.20 -72.73 54.10
N ASN A 2 34.01 -72.29 53.81
CA ASN A 2 33.78 -71.10 53.02
C ASN A 2 32.74 -70.19 53.75
N ARG A 3 33.14 -69.01 54.15
CA ARG A 3 32.26 -67.99 54.74
C ARG A 3 31.55 -67.27 53.62
N LEU A 4 30.21 -67.26 53.63
CA LEU A 4 29.36 -66.36 52.87
C LEU A 4 29.29 -65.04 53.60
N ILE A 5 29.54 -63.97 52.90
CA ILE A 5 29.28 -62.58 53.35
C ILE A 5 28.01 -62.13 52.66
N LEU A 6 26.96 -61.86 53.45
CA LEU A 6 25.72 -61.19 53.02
C LEU A 6 25.99 -59.69 52.97
N ILE A 7 25.80 -59.09 51.83
CA ILE A 7 25.74 -57.62 51.64
C ILE A 7 24.29 -57.19 51.55
N ASN A 8 23.82 -56.45 52.55
CA ASN A 8 22.52 -55.81 52.51
C ASN A 8 22.58 -54.54 51.66
N PHE A 9 21.81 -54.49 50.58
CA PHE A 9 21.54 -53.28 49.81
C PHE A 9 20.35 -52.57 50.47
N VAL A 10 20.60 -51.39 51.04
CA VAL A 10 19.53 -50.43 51.43
C VAL A 10 19.24 -49.57 50.24
N LEU A 11 18.06 -49.73 49.62
CA LEU A 11 17.53 -48.77 48.61
C LEU A 11 17.02 -47.54 49.36
N GLY A 12 17.75 -46.43 49.30
CA GLY A 12 17.26 -45.12 49.63
C GLY A 12 16.47 -44.52 48.48
N ALA A 13 15.15 -44.47 48.59
CA ALA A 13 14.32 -43.74 47.67
C ALA A 13 14.38 -42.24 47.96
N SER A 14 15.18 -41.51 47.18
CA SER A 14 15.18 -40.02 47.21
C SER A 14 13.99 -39.55 46.37
N ILE A 15 12.95 -39.05 47.03
CA ILE A 15 11.83 -38.33 46.39
C ILE A 15 12.36 -36.97 46.00
N PHE A 16 12.70 -36.79 44.71
CA PHE A 16 12.89 -35.47 44.12
C PHE A 16 11.50 -34.78 43.93
N CYS A 17 11.16 -33.92 44.87
CA CYS A 17 10.07 -32.94 44.66
C CYS A 17 10.59 -31.90 43.66
N THR A 18 10.34 -32.12 42.37
CA THR A 18 10.45 -31.03 41.37
C THR A 18 9.30 -30.08 41.61
N THR A 19 9.57 -28.98 42.32
CA THR A 19 8.72 -27.79 42.27
C THR A 19 8.81 -27.24 40.85
N VAL A 20 7.80 -27.54 40.04
CA VAL A 20 7.57 -26.80 38.81
C VAL A 20 7.20 -25.40 39.25
N ALA A 21 8.15 -24.50 39.21
CA ALA A 21 7.87 -23.08 39.26
C ALA A 21 7.09 -22.75 37.97
N TYR A 22 5.79 -22.59 38.11
CA TYR A 22 5.01 -21.85 37.12
C TYR A 22 5.60 -20.44 37.10
N SER A 23 6.51 -20.17 36.19
CA SER A 23 6.73 -18.80 35.75
C SER A 23 5.37 -18.36 35.20
N GLN A 24 4.74 -17.38 35.81
CA GLN A 24 3.76 -16.57 35.13
C GLN A 24 4.52 -15.99 33.93
N GLY A 25 4.40 -16.64 32.77
CA GLY A 25 4.85 -16.06 31.54
C GLY A 25 4.06 -14.76 31.40
N GLN A 26 4.78 -13.65 31.43
CA GLN A 26 4.25 -12.43 30.83
C GLN A 26 3.84 -12.86 29.43
N ASN A 27 2.55 -12.79 29.08
CA ASN A 27 2.10 -12.98 27.71
C ASN A 27 2.89 -11.99 26.88
N GLU A 28 3.78 -12.47 26.03
CA GLU A 28 4.51 -11.59 25.11
C GLU A 28 3.46 -10.87 24.26
N THR A 29 3.48 -9.56 24.29
CA THR A 29 2.61 -8.70 23.49
C THR A 29 2.72 -9.11 22.03
N LEU A 30 1.60 -9.46 21.40
CA LEU A 30 1.58 -9.84 20.01
C LEU A 30 2.06 -8.67 19.15
N ARG A 31 3.15 -8.89 18.41
CA ARG A 31 3.74 -7.82 17.58
C ARG A 31 2.96 -7.66 16.29
N ARG A 32 2.74 -6.40 15.85
CA ARG A 32 2.07 -6.12 14.56
C ARG A 32 2.76 -6.83 13.39
N SER A 33 4.07 -7.05 13.49
CA SER A 33 4.84 -7.85 12.51
C SER A 33 4.37 -9.30 12.38
N ASP A 34 3.69 -9.85 13.38
CA ASP A 34 3.22 -11.23 13.40
C ASP A 34 1.72 -11.32 13.14
N CYS A 35 1.04 -10.19 13.14
CA CYS A 35 -0.37 -10.08 12.82
C CYS A 35 -0.59 -10.17 11.31
N PHE A 36 -1.63 -10.89 10.90
CA PHE A 36 -2.03 -11.03 9.52
C PHE A 36 -3.42 -10.47 9.24
N PHE A 37 -4.37 -10.67 10.17
CA PHE A 37 -5.78 -10.32 9.99
C PHE A 37 -6.25 -9.49 11.17
N GLY A 38 -6.74 -8.29 10.91
CA GLY A 38 -7.24 -7.35 11.91
C GLY A 38 -8.59 -6.76 11.58
N VAL A 39 -9.19 -6.14 12.59
CA VAL A 39 -10.45 -5.40 12.44
C VAL A 39 -10.28 -4.01 13.03
N HIS A 40 -10.74 -3.01 12.30
CA HIS A 40 -10.73 -1.62 12.69
C HIS A 40 -12.16 -1.11 12.91
N PHE A 41 -12.37 -0.47 14.06
CA PHE A 41 -13.59 0.25 14.40
C PHE A 41 -13.27 1.71 14.65
N ASP A 42 -13.89 2.60 13.90
CA ASP A 42 -13.73 4.03 14.03
C ASP A 42 -15.08 4.70 14.26
N LEU A 43 -15.11 5.63 15.19
CA LEU A 43 -16.33 6.34 15.59
C LEU A 43 -16.24 7.84 15.27
N HIS A 44 -15.06 8.45 15.41
CA HIS A 44 -14.89 9.90 15.43
C HIS A 44 -15.87 10.58 16.40
N ALA A 45 -15.77 10.20 17.69
CA ALA A 45 -16.70 10.63 18.73
C ALA A 45 -16.93 12.15 18.73
N THR A 46 -18.18 12.56 18.90
CA THR A 46 -18.62 13.95 18.97
C THR A 46 -19.39 14.21 20.28
N GLU A 47 -19.47 15.48 20.71
CA GLU A 47 -20.05 15.88 22.03
C GLU A 47 -21.52 15.51 22.21
N ASP A 48 -22.24 15.12 21.16
CA ASP A 48 -23.65 14.70 21.19
C ASP A 48 -23.85 13.22 21.56
N ILE A 49 -22.79 12.44 21.67
CA ILE A 49 -22.86 11.07 22.19
C ILE A 49 -22.95 11.13 23.72
N THR A 50 -24.02 10.57 24.28
CA THR A 50 -24.34 10.63 25.72
C THR A 50 -24.52 9.26 26.36
N ASP A 51 -24.48 8.19 25.57
CA ASP A 51 -24.80 6.81 25.93
C ASP A 51 -23.57 5.86 25.76
N ALA A 52 -22.35 6.41 25.76
CA ALA A 52 -21.14 5.65 25.52
C ALA A 52 -20.99 4.46 26.51
N GLY A 53 -20.86 3.27 25.95
CA GLY A 53 -20.71 2.02 26.68
C GLY A 53 -22.03 1.43 27.21
N GLU A 54 -23.22 2.01 26.92
CA GLU A 54 -24.51 1.57 27.48
C GLU A 54 -24.76 0.09 27.18
N THR A 55 -24.72 -0.32 25.91
CA THR A 55 -25.00 -1.70 25.51
C THR A 55 -23.75 -2.55 25.25
N LEU A 56 -22.57 -1.97 25.32
CA LEU A 56 -21.29 -2.71 25.16
C LEU A 56 -21.07 -3.63 26.37
N THR A 57 -20.90 -4.95 26.14
CA THR A 57 -20.63 -5.91 27.22
C THR A 57 -19.38 -6.76 26.91
N PRO A 58 -18.69 -7.28 27.94
CA PRO A 58 -17.58 -8.22 27.74
C PRO A 58 -18.00 -9.46 26.95
N GLU A 59 -19.21 -9.97 27.15
CA GLU A 59 -19.74 -11.14 26.45
C GLU A 59 -19.94 -10.87 24.95
N MET A 60 -20.40 -9.66 24.62
CA MET A 60 -20.52 -9.23 23.21
C MET A 60 -19.16 -9.23 22.52
N VAL A 61 -18.15 -8.65 23.13
CA VAL A 61 -16.79 -8.59 22.61
C VAL A 61 -16.17 -10.00 22.53
N ASP A 62 -16.32 -10.81 23.57
CA ASP A 62 -15.80 -12.19 23.62
C ASP A 62 -16.41 -13.07 22.51
N THR A 63 -17.72 -12.97 22.32
CA THR A 63 -18.44 -13.66 21.24
C THR A 63 -17.92 -13.24 19.87
N PHE A 64 -17.72 -11.95 19.66
CA PHE A 64 -17.18 -11.39 18.43
C PHE A 64 -15.76 -11.90 18.16
N LEU A 65 -14.85 -11.78 19.12
CA LEU A 65 -13.44 -12.23 18.97
C LEU A 65 -13.35 -13.74 18.71
N THR A 66 -14.20 -14.54 19.40
CA THR A 66 -14.25 -15.99 19.20
C THR A 66 -14.72 -16.36 17.80
N ALA A 67 -15.69 -15.64 17.24
CA ALA A 67 -16.23 -15.90 15.91
C ALA A 67 -15.26 -15.44 14.81
N VAL A 68 -14.71 -14.23 14.91
CA VAL A 68 -13.89 -13.59 13.87
C VAL A 68 -12.41 -14.02 13.92
N ARG A 69 -11.91 -14.29 15.12
CA ARG A 69 -10.50 -14.70 15.39
C ARG A 69 -9.47 -13.76 14.77
N PRO A 70 -9.53 -12.44 15.02
CA PRO A 70 -8.52 -11.50 14.54
C PRO A 70 -7.23 -11.66 15.35
N ASP A 71 -6.08 -11.27 14.77
CA ASP A 71 -4.81 -11.15 15.50
C ASP A 71 -4.78 -9.85 16.31
N PHE A 72 -5.44 -8.82 15.81
CA PHE A 72 -5.56 -7.54 16.48
C PHE A 72 -6.91 -6.87 16.22
N ILE A 73 -7.29 -6.03 17.17
CA ILE A 73 -8.40 -5.06 17.05
C ILE A 73 -7.79 -3.66 17.13
N GLN A 74 -8.26 -2.75 16.31
CA GLN A 74 -7.97 -1.32 16.36
C GLN A 74 -9.27 -0.58 16.59
N ILE A 75 -9.39 0.14 17.71
CA ILE A 75 -10.62 0.89 18.05
C ILE A 75 -10.35 2.38 18.14
N ASP A 76 -11.39 3.19 17.90
CA ASP A 76 -11.32 4.63 18.10
C ASP A 76 -11.08 4.96 19.58
N CYS A 77 -10.09 5.82 19.81
CA CYS A 77 -9.96 6.44 21.13
C CYS A 77 -10.05 7.97 21.06
N LYS A 78 -9.62 8.58 19.97
CA LYS A 78 -9.81 10.01 19.69
C LYS A 78 -9.75 10.28 18.18
N GLY A 79 -10.88 10.55 17.57
CA GLY A 79 -10.99 10.95 16.17
C GLY A 79 -10.71 12.45 15.92
N HIS A 80 -10.91 12.91 14.69
CA HIS A 80 -10.66 14.30 14.26
C HIS A 80 -11.48 15.37 15.02
N PRO A 81 -12.69 15.09 15.56
CA PRO A 81 -13.35 16.05 16.42
C PRO A 81 -12.59 16.38 17.71
N GLY A 82 -11.60 15.56 18.10
CA GLY A 82 -10.76 15.77 19.28
C GLY A 82 -11.42 15.35 20.60
N ILE A 83 -12.48 14.53 20.53
CA ILE A 83 -13.20 14.00 21.68
C ILE A 83 -12.83 12.52 21.85
N SER A 84 -12.33 12.17 23.02
CA SER A 84 -11.99 10.78 23.34
C SER A 84 -13.23 9.96 23.66
N SER A 85 -13.29 8.74 23.14
CA SER A 85 -14.33 7.74 23.36
C SER A 85 -14.11 6.88 24.62
N TYR A 86 -13.15 7.28 25.47
CA TYR A 86 -12.89 6.69 26.80
C TYR A 86 -12.65 7.81 27.82
N PRO A 87 -12.85 7.56 29.14
CA PRO A 87 -12.73 8.58 30.17
C PRO A 87 -11.27 8.93 30.50
N THR A 88 -10.58 9.58 29.54
CA THR A 88 -9.22 10.06 29.70
C THR A 88 -9.10 11.12 30.79
N LYS A 89 -7.93 11.17 31.45
CA LYS A 89 -7.57 12.24 32.41
C LYS A 89 -6.71 13.34 31.79
N VAL A 90 -6.32 13.20 30.54
CA VAL A 90 -5.34 14.07 29.88
C VAL A 90 -5.99 15.03 28.92
N GLY A 91 -7.02 14.63 28.21
CA GLY A 91 -7.63 15.40 27.14
C GLY A 91 -9.13 15.64 27.32
N TYR A 92 -9.80 15.81 26.20
CA TYR A 92 -11.24 16.01 26.14
C TYR A 92 -11.92 14.69 25.84
N HIS A 93 -12.99 14.37 26.56
CA HIS A 93 -13.74 13.13 26.40
C HIS A 93 -15.25 13.39 26.35
N LEU A 94 -16.03 12.38 26.00
CA LEU A 94 -17.47 12.40 26.06
C LEU A 94 -17.97 12.81 27.46
N LYS A 95 -19.12 13.45 27.53
CA LYS A 95 -19.66 14.00 28.79
C LYS A 95 -20.05 12.93 29.78
N SER A 96 -20.48 11.78 29.27
CA SER A 96 -20.95 10.66 30.13
C SER A 96 -20.45 9.32 29.56
N PHE A 97 -20.23 8.40 30.48
CA PHE A 97 -19.93 7.00 30.19
C PHE A 97 -20.72 6.15 31.18
N GLU A 98 -21.51 5.21 30.66
CA GLU A 98 -22.18 4.20 31.52
C GLU A 98 -21.17 3.20 32.08
N LYS A 99 -20.12 2.93 31.27
CA LYS A 99 -18.94 2.17 31.67
C LYS A 99 -17.76 2.61 30.81
N ASP A 100 -16.53 2.28 31.20
CA ASP A 100 -15.33 2.56 30.44
C ASP A 100 -15.19 1.57 29.29
N PRO A 101 -15.45 1.98 28.02
CA PRO A 101 -15.45 1.06 26.90
C PRO A 101 -14.07 0.48 26.61
N LEU A 102 -13.02 1.27 26.82
CA LEU A 102 -11.63 0.84 26.56
C LEU A 102 -11.20 -0.25 27.54
N LYS A 103 -11.62 -0.18 28.80
CA LYS A 103 -11.39 -1.26 29.77
C LYS A 103 -12.11 -2.55 29.40
N VAL A 104 -13.34 -2.45 28.86
CA VAL A 104 -14.07 -3.63 28.38
C VAL A 104 -13.30 -4.29 27.25
N TRP A 105 -12.88 -3.53 26.24
CA TRP A 105 -12.09 -4.05 25.13
C TRP A 105 -10.77 -4.65 25.61
N ARG A 106 -9.99 -3.94 26.45
CA ARG A 106 -8.68 -4.43 26.91
C ARG A 106 -8.80 -5.75 27.70
N ALA A 107 -9.74 -5.84 28.62
CA ALA A 107 -9.91 -7.05 29.41
C ALA A 107 -10.24 -8.29 28.56
N VAL A 108 -11.05 -8.10 27.50
CA VAL A 108 -11.46 -9.23 26.66
C VAL A 108 -10.40 -9.55 25.61
N THR A 109 -9.73 -8.56 25.03
CA THR A 109 -8.62 -8.79 24.07
C THR A 109 -7.44 -9.49 24.75
N GLU A 110 -7.07 -9.09 25.95
CA GLU A 110 -6.02 -9.74 26.75
C GLU A 110 -6.36 -11.21 27.06
N LYS A 111 -7.60 -11.49 27.51
CA LYS A 111 -8.11 -12.84 27.75
C LYS A 111 -8.00 -13.73 26.50
N ASN A 112 -8.24 -13.17 25.31
CA ASN A 112 -8.26 -13.90 24.04
C ASN A 112 -6.92 -13.87 23.30
N ASN A 113 -5.86 -13.29 23.87
CA ASN A 113 -4.56 -13.09 23.22
C ASN A 113 -4.67 -12.37 21.87
N VAL A 114 -5.49 -11.31 21.82
CA VAL A 114 -5.68 -10.42 20.68
C VAL A 114 -5.03 -9.09 21.00
N ALA A 115 -4.19 -8.56 20.10
CA ALA A 115 -3.57 -7.25 20.32
C ALA A 115 -4.60 -6.12 20.19
N LEU A 116 -4.47 -5.07 21.01
CA LEU A 116 -5.37 -3.92 21.01
C LEU A 116 -4.62 -2.64 20.63
N PHE A 117 -4.97 -2.09 19.49
CA PHE A 117 -4.42 -0.83 18.99
C PHE A 117 -5.45 0.29 19.06
N MET A 118 -4.96 1.53 19.18
CA MET A 118 -5.79 2.72 19.24
C MET A 118 -5.75 3.51 17.95
N HIS A 119 -6.91 3.82 17.38
CA HIS A 119 -7.06 4.88 16.39
C HIS A 119 -7.02 6.22 17.10
N TYR A 120 -6.08 7.09 16.72
CA TYR A 120 -5.83 8.38 17.36
C TYR A 120 -5.55 9.46 16.32
N SER A 121 -6.29 10.56 16.35
CA SER A 121 -6.07 11.68 15.42
C SER A 121 -4.88 12.54 15.82
N GLY A 122 -3.94 12.74 14.90
CA GLY A 122 -2.67 13.45 15.10
C GLY A 122 -2.77 14.95 14.82
N VAL A 123 -2.60 15.36 13.55
CA VAL A 123 -2.61 16.77 13.13
C VAL A 123 -4.00 17.42 13.23
N MET A 124 -5.05 16.61 13.13
CA MET A 124 -6.42 17.08 13.21
C MET A 124 -6.98 16.92 14.62
N ASP A 125 -7.39 18.03 15.25
CA ASP A 125 -8.02 18.05 16.56
C ASP A 125 -8.89 19.32 16.73
N ALA A 126 -10.15 19.22 16.29
CA ALA A 126 -11.06 20.37 16.31
C ALA A 126 -11.33 20.89 17.72
N LYS A 127 -11.38 19.99 18.74
CA LYS A 127 -11.62 20.39 20.12
C LYS A 127 -10.44 21.13 20.71
N ALA A 128 -9.21 20.62 20.51
CA ALA A 128 -8.00 21.31 20.99
C ALA A 128 -7.87 22.71 20.38
N VAL A 129 -8.11 22.85 19.07
CA VAL A 129 -8.08 24.15 18.37
C VAL A 129 -9.17 25.09 18.90
N LYS A 130 -10.36 24.59 19.19
CA LYS A 130 -11.46 25.39 19.77
C LYS A 130 -11.12 25.91 21.17
N GLU A 131 -10.54 25.08 22.03
CA GLU A 131 -10.16 25.46 23.39
C GLU A 131 -8.85 26.28 23.46
N HIS A 132 -7.98 26.09 22.47
CA HIS A 132 -6.69 26.75 22.36
C HIS A 132 -6.49 27.32 20.95
N PRO A 133 -7.11 28.46 20.60
CA PRO A 133 -6.99 29.03 19.26
C PRO A 133 -5.56 29.39 18.85
N ASP A 134 -4.68 29.61 19.83
CA ASP A 134 -3.23 29.83 19.65
C ASP A 134 -2.45 28.57 19.22
N TRP A 135 -3.10 27.40 19.26
CA TRP A 135 -2.52 26.14 18.76
C TRP A 135 -2.86 25.88 17.31
N ALA A 136 -3.77 26.65 16.74
CA ALA A 136 -4.27 26.42 15.39
C ALA A 136 -3.25 26.76 14.30
N LEU A 137 -3.27 25.97 13.22
CA LEU A 137 -2.61 26.29 11.97
C LEU A 137 -3.26 27.55 11.36
N VAL A 138 -2.45 28.44 10.77
CA VAL A 138 -2.91 29.62 10.03
C VAL A 138 -2.66 29.41 8.55
N LYS A 139 -3.68 29.60 7.71
CA LYS A 139 -3.57 29.47 6.25
C LYS A 139 -2.92 30.74 5.64
N SER A 140 -2.48 30.64 4.38
CA SER A 140 -1.85 31.77 3.67
C SER A 140 -2.74 33.01 3.51
N ASN A 141 -4.06 32.87 3.56
CA ASN A 141 -5.01 33.97 3.54
C ASN A 141 -5.28 34.59 4.91
N GLY A 142 -4.60 34.16 5.97
CA GLY A 142 -4.77 34.58 7.35
C GLY A 142 -5.92 33.91 8.09
N GLU A 143 -6.63 32.96 7.47
CA GLU A 143 -7.70 32.18 8.11
C GLU A 143 -7.08 31.21 9.13
N VAL A 144 -7.59 31.25 10.36
CA VAL A 144 -7.21 30.29 11.42
C VAL A 144 -7.97 28.98 11.21
N SER A 145 -7.26 27.87 11.18
CA SER A 145 -7.88 26.56 11.04
C SER A 145 -8.77 26.23 12.23
N THR A 146 -9.93 25.64 11.97
CA THR A 146 -10.86 25.16 13.00
C THR A 146 -10.63 23.68 13.37
N THR A 147 -9.69 23.01 12.70
CA THR A 147 -9.50 21.57 12.86
C THR A 147 -8.04 21.13 12.92
N LYS A 148 -7.09 21.93 12.44
CA LYS A 148 -5.68 21.54 12.32
C LYS A 148 -4.80 22.31 13.29
N ILE A 149 -3.89 21.60 13.93
CA ILE A 149 -2.91 22.18 14.85
C ILE A 149 -1.67 22.68 14.09
N SER A 150 -1.01 23.68 14.66
CA SER A 150 0.31 24.14 14.23
C SER A 150 1.40 23.26 14.85
N PHE A 151 2.43 22.85 14.08
CA PHE A 151 3.59 22.13 14.60
C PHE A 151 4.43 22.96 15.61
N PHE A 152 4.20 24.28 15.65
CA PHE A 152 4.84 25.17 16.61
C PHE A 152 4.06 25.33 17.92
N SER A 153 2.87 24.71 18.00
CA SER A 153 2.07 24.70 19.22
C SER A 153 2.60 23.71 20.26
N PRO A 154 2.23 23.86 21.52
CA PRO A 154 2.57 22.89 22.54
C PRO A 154 1.70 21.63 22.55
N TYR A 155 0.92 21.38 21.51
CA TYR A 155 -0.05 20.30 21.39
C TYR A 155 0.57 18.90 21.68
N LEU A 156 1.72 18.61 21.06
CA LEU A 156 2.42 17.34 21.30
C LEU A 156 2.74 17.13 22.77
N ASP A 157 3.33 18.15 23.40
CA ASP A 157 3.83 18.04 24.77
C ASP A 157 2.71 18.05 25.81
N LYS A 158 1.60 18.74 25.52
CA LYS A 158 0.50 18.94 26.48
C LYS A 158 -0.67 17.98 26.29
N LEU A 159 -0.85 17.42 25.11
CA LEU A 159 -2.01 16.57 24.82
C LEU A 159 -1.64 15.22 24.21
N LEU A 160 -1.07 15.17 23.00
CA LEU A 160 -0.88 13.91 22.27
C LEU A 160 0.06 12.94 23.02
N ILE A 161 1.28 13.36 23.36
CA ILE A 161 2.26 12.51 24.04
C ILE A 161 1.78 12.08 25.44
N PRO A 162 1.24 12.97 26.29
CA PRO A 162 0.68 12.57 27.58
C PRO A 162 -0.49 11.56 27.44
N GLN A 163 -1.33 11.71 26.42
CA GLN A 163 -2.45 10.78 26.20
C GLN A 163 -1.96 9.41 25.69
N LEU A 164 -0.96 9.36 24.82
CA LEU A 164 -0.32 8.09 24.43
C LEU A 164 0.31 7.38 25.63
N LYS A 165 0.95 8.15 26.55
CA LYS A 165 1.50 7.60 27.78
C LYS A 165 0.42 7.06 28.72
N GLU A 166 -0.74 7.71 28.80
CA GLU A 166 -1.90 7.20 29.54
C GLU A 166 -2.38 5.87 28.94
N LEU A 167 -2.52 5.78 27.62
CA LEU A 167 -2.94 4.56 26.92
C LEU A 167 -1.98 3.39 27.19
N SER A 168 -0.68 3.64 27.16
CA SER A 168 0.34 2.63 27.48
C SER A 168 0.31 2.23 28.97
N SER A 169 0.39 3.21 29.90
CA SER A 169 0.68 2.94 31.31
C SER A 169 -0.57 2.60 32.15
N VAL A 170 -1.76 3.08 31.75
CA VAL A 170 -3.02 2.89 32.50
C VAL A 170 -3.90 1.82 31.86
N TYR A 171 -3.99 1.83 30.54
CA TYR A 171 -4.84 0.90 29.78
C TYR A 171 -4.07 -0.29 29.22
N HIS A 172 -2.73 -0.22 29.21
CA HIS A 172 -1.84 -1.29 28.71
C HIS A 172 -2.23 -1.77 27.31
N VAL A 173 -2.59 -0.81 26.43
CA VAL A 173 -2.84 -1.13 25.02
C VAL A 173 -1.53 -1.40 24.29
N ASP A 174 -1.58 -2.19 23.25
CA ASP A 174 -0.39 -2.70 22.56
C ASP A 174 0.23 -1.68 21.59
N GLY A 175 -0.51 -0.63 21.24
CA GLY A 175 0.00 0.42 20.38
C GLY A 175 -1.05 1.42 19.88
N ALA A 176 -0.63 2.28 18.95
CA ALA A 176 -1.48 3.28 18.31
C ALA A 176 -1.20 3.43 16.81
N TRP A 177 -2.25 3.73 16.09
CA TRP A 177 -2.27 4.11 14.68
C TRP A 177 -2.75 5.54 14.58
N ILE A 178 -1.83 6.47 14.23
CA ILE A 178 -2.10 7.90 14.26
C ILE A 178 -2.67 8.33 12.92
N ASP A 179 -3.95 8.73 12.93
CA ASP A 179 -4.67 9.21 11.76
C ASP A 179 -4.63 10.74 11.64
N GLY A 180 -5.10 11.26 10.50
CA GLY A 180 -5.10 12.70 10.26
C GLY A 180 -3.69 13.29 10.33
N ASP A 181 -2.69 12.52 9.93
CA ASP A 181 -1.28 12.88 9.95
C ASP A 181 -0.81 13.34 8.56
N CYS A 182 0.05 12.61 7.85
CA CYS A 182 0.71 13.14 6.65
C CYS A 182 -0.27 13.69 5.59
N TRP A 183 -1.42 13.06 5.39
CA TRP A 183 -2.43 13.51 4.43
C TRP A 183 -3.14 14.81 4.85
N ALA A 184 -3.11 15.14 6.14
CA ALA A 184 -3.72 16.34 6.68
C ALA A 184 -2.76 17.55 6.74
N VAL A 185 -1.46 17.33 6.44
CA VAL A 185 -0.43 18.36 6.55
C VAL A 185 -0.60 19.48 5.53
N GLU A 186 -0.63 20.70 5.99
CA GLU A 186 -0.65 21.91 5.19
C GLU A 186 0.45 22.87 5.64
N PRO A 187 0.93 23.76 4.73
CA PRO A 187 1.83 24.86 5.12
C PRO A 187 1.20 25.76 6.19
N ASP A 188 1.96 26.05 7.24
CA ASP A 188 1.54 26.90 8.37
C ASP A 188 2.11 28.32 8.20
N TYR A 189 1.23 29.31 8.27
CA TYR A 189 1.55 30.74 8.18
C TYR A 189 1.35 31.47 9.51
N SER A 190 1.30 30.76 10.63
CA SER A 190 1.33 31.37 11.96
C SER A 190 2.58 32.24 12.14
N GLU A 191 2.51 33.26 13.01
CA GLU A 191 3.62 34.18 13.25
C GLU A 191 4.92 33.43 13.55
N LYS A 192 4.85 32.41 14.41
CA LYS A 192 6.00 31.58 14.77
C LYS A 192 6.54 30.76 13.61
N ALA A 193 5.67 30.19 12.77
CA ALA A 193 6.09 29.44 11.57
C ALA A 193 6.85 30.35 10.60
N VAL A 194 6.33 31.56 10.38
CA VAL A 194 6.94 32.59 9.52
C VAL A 194 8.29 33.06 10.08
N GLU A 195 8.37 33.30 11.39
CA GLU A 195 9.63 33.67 12.03
C GLU A 195 10.70 32.59 11.87
N GLU A 196 10.38 31.33 12.12
CA GLU A 196 11.33 30.22 12.01
C GLU A 196 11.75 29.99 10.55
N TRP A 197 10.84 30.17 9.59
CA TRP A 197 11.18 30.15 8.17
C TRP A 197 12.20 31.22 7.83
N LYS A 198 11.95 32.49 8.23
CA LYS A 198 12.83 33.62 7.97
C LYS A 198 14.21 33.47 8.63
N LYS A 199 14.28 32.88 9.82
CA LYS A 199 15.56 32.57 10.47
C LYS A 199 16.40 31.61 9.65
N LYS A 200 15.78 30.54 9.12
CA LYS A 200 16.46 29.53 8.28
C LYS A 200 16.73 30.03 6.85
N ASN A 201 15.88 30.92 6.35
CA ASN A 201 15.91 31.40 4.96
C ASN A 201 15.87 32.94 4.91
N PRO A 202 16.91 33.66 5.43
CA PRO A 202 16.87 35.10 5.64
C PRO A 202 16.77 35.94 4.37
N LYS A 203 17.07 35.33 3.21
CA LYS A 203 16.98 35.99 1.88
C LYS A 203 15.71 35.63 1.12
N SER A 204 14.86 34.74 1.65
CA SER A 204 13.68 34.23 0.97
C SER A 204 12.42 34.89 1.54
N GLU A 205 11.54 35.32 0.66
CA GLU A 205 10.19 35.77 1.03
C GLU A 205 9.37 34.55 1.44
N VAL A 206 8.36 34.80 2.31
CA VAL A 206 7.36 33.75 2.64
C VAL A 206 6.40 33.63 1.46
N PRO A 207 6.33 32.49 0.79
CA PRO A 207 5.44 32.34 -0.36
C PRO A 207 3.98 32.23 0.11
N MET A 208 3.11 33.07 -0.47
CA MET A 208 1.67 33.10 -0.12
C MET A 208 0.82 32.36 -1.14
N LYS A 209 1.37 32.08 -2.33
CA LYS A 209 0.68 31.41 -3.44
C LYS A 209 1.55 30.29 -4.00
N LYS A 210 0.88 29.32 -4.66
CA LYS A 210 1.52 28.17 -5.28
C LYS A 210 2.56 28.53 -6.37
N ASP A 211 2.36 29.65 -7.05
CA ASP A 211 3.24 30.13 -8.13
C ASP A 211 4.39 31.02 -7.61
N ASP A 212 4.46 31.27 -6.31
CA ASP A 212 5.54 32.05 -5.73
C ASP A 212 6.85 31.28 -5.78
N ARG A 213 7.94 32.00 -6.06
CA ARG A 213 9.29 31.44 -6.31
C ARG A 213 9.75 30.45 -5.24
N TYR A 214 9.47 30.69 -3.98
CA TYR A 214 9.94 29.88 -2.85
C TYR A 214 8.89 28.89 -2.33
N PHE A 215 7.80 28.67 -3.07
CA PHE A 215 6.73 27.77 -2.63
C PHE A 215 7.19 26.30 -2.54
N PRO A 216 7.99 25.76 -3.50
CA PRO A 216 8.52 24.38 -3.37
C PRO A 216 9.39 24.20 -2.12
N GLU A 217 10.24 25.18 -1.79
CA GLU A 217 11.09 25.15 -0.60
C GLU A 217 10.26 25.26 0.68
N TYR A 218 9.15 26.01 0.65
CA TYR A 218 8.23 26.11 1.80
C TYR A 218 7.45 24.81 2.01
N LEU A 219 7.09 24.12 0.93
CA LEU A 219 6.53 22.77 1.01
C LEU A 219 7.54 21.78 1.61
N GLU A 220 8.80 21.81 1.19
CA GLU A 220 9.83 20.93 1.77
C GLU A 220 10.08 21.28 3.24
N TYR A 221 10.07 22.56 3.60
CA TYR A 221 10.12 22.97 5.00
C TYR A 221 8.94 22.40 5.81
N THR A 222 7.73 22.41 5.25
CA THR A 222 6.54 21.80 5.86
C THR A 222 6.71 20.30 6.05
N ARG A 223 7.28 19.58 5.07
CA ARG A 223 7.60 18.15 5.16
C ARG A 223 8.62 17.86 6.28
N ILE A 224 9.65 18.70 6.40
CA ILE A 224 10.63 18.59 7.48
C ILE A 224 9.97 18.75 8.84
N LEU A 225 9.10 19.74 9.00
CA LEU A 225 8.37 19.97 10.26
C LEU A 225 7.49 18.77 10.64
N PHE A 226 6.83 18.17 9.65
CA PHE A 226 6.04 16.96 9.89
C PHE A 226 6.92 15.77 10.30
N ARG A 227 8.07 15.56 9.65
CA ARG A 227 9.02 14.51 10.05
C ARG A 227 9.53 14.71 11.47
N ASP A 228 9.83 15.95 11.86
CA ASP A 228 10.24 16.28 13.23
C ASP A 228 9.10 16.02 14.24
N TYR A 229 7.87 16.36 13.87
CA TYR A 229 6.66 16.10 14.64
C TYR A 229 6.44 14.60 14.85
N LEU A 230 6.45 13.81 13.77
CA LEU A 230 6.33 12.36 13.80
C LEU A 230 7.43 11.73 14.68
N LYS A 231 8.69 12.11 14.44
CA LYS A 231 9.83 11.62 15.22
C LYS A 231 9.68 11.92 16.70
N LYS A 232 9.22 13.11 17.05
CA LYS A 232 9.08 13.54 18.44
C LYS A 232 8.09 12.69 19.22
N TYR A 233 6.92 12.40 18.69
CA TYR A 233 5.97 11.58 19.43
C TYR A 233 6.37 10.09 19.45
N VAL A 234 6.95 9.56 18.36
CA VAL A 234 7.47 8.18 18.33
C VAL A 234 8.57 7.99 19.37
N ASP A 235 9.60 8.83 19.35
CA ASP A 235 10.70 8.74 20.30
C ASP A 235 10.23 8.93 21.76
N SER A 236 9.27 9.83 21.98
CA SER A 236 8.75 10.12 23.32
C SER A 236 7.98 8.96 23.93
N ILE A 237 7.22 8.22 23.14
CA ILE A 237 6.51 7.04 23.66
C ILE A 237 7.48 5.87 23.84
N HIS A 238 8.38 5.61 22.90
CA HIS A 238 9.39 4.56 23.02
C HIS A 238 10.36 4.77 24.16
N SER A 239 10.63 6.03 24.56
CA SER A 239 11.46 6.31 25.74
C SER A 239 10.82 5.87 27.06
N VAL A 240 9.50 5.73 27.11
CA VAL A 240 8.73 5.31 28.29
C VAL A 240 8.35 3.85 28.21
N ASP A 241 7.91 3.41 27.03
CA ASP A 241 7.49 2.05 26.74
C ASP A 241 8.04 1.60 25.38
N PRO A 242 9.20 0.94 25.35
CA PRO A 242 9.79 0.44 24.12
C PRO A 242 8.96 -0.64 23.40
N ASN A 243 7.95 -1.22 24.06
CA ASN A 243 7.08 -2.24 23.50
C ASN A 243 5.81 -1.66 22.88
N PHE A 244 5.49 -0.38 23.16
CA PHE A 244 4.35 0.29 22.55
C PHE A 244 4.56 0.48 21.05
N GLN A 245 3.71 -0.14 20.24
CA GLN A 245 3.89 -0.16 18.80
C GLN A 245 3.13 1.01 18.16
N ILE A 246 3.83 1.84 17.41
CA ILE A 246 3.26 3.07 16.85
C ILE A 246 3.56 3.23 15.36
N THR A 247 2.56 3.72 14.63
CA THR A 247 2.68 4.14 13.24
C THR A 247 1.87 5.40 12.98
N SER A 248 2.13 6.04 11.85
CA SER A 248 1.35 7.16 11.32
C SER A 248 0.66 6.74 10.02
N ASN A 249 -0.63 6.99 9.90
CA ASN A 249 -1.42 6.65 8.73
C ASN A 249 -0.84 7.30 7.46
N TRP A 250 -0.69 6.51 6.40
CA TRP A 250 -0.16 6.92 5.11
C TRP A 250 1.32 7.34 5.09
N SER A 251 2.02 7.34 6.23
CA SER A 251 3.47 7.60 6.21
C SER A 251 4.19 6.48 5.46
N TYR A 252 5.12 6.88 4.60
CA TYR A 252 5.92 5.97 3.76
C TYR A 252 5.12 5.15 2.72
N SER A 253 3.92 5.58 2.41
CA SER A 253 3.05 5.05 1.36
C SER A 253 3.21 5.83 0.04
N SER A 254 2.24 5.68 -0.86
CA SER A 254 2.16 6.50 -2.07
C SER A 254 2.02 8.00 -1.79
N MET A 255 1.46 8.38 -0.65
CA MET A 255 1.31 9.78 -0.24
C MET A 255 2.62 10.39 0.26
N MET A 256 3.43 9.61 0.96
CA MET A 256 4.75 9.99 1.48
C MET A 256 5.80 9.00 0.96
N PRO A 257 6.13 9.03 -0.34
CA PRO A 257 7.01 8.04 -0.96
C PRO A 257 8.49 8.30 -0.62
N GLU A 258 8.80 8.23 0.66
CA GLU A 258 10.11 8.50 1.23
C GLU A 258 10.72 7.24 1.86
N LYS A 259 12.02 7.24 2.06
CA LYS A 259 12.70 6.18 2.82
C LYS A 259 12.29 6.23 4.28
N VAL A 260 12.07 5.07 4.90
CA VAL A 260 11.73 4.99 6.32
C VAL A 260 12.97 5.32 7.16
N GLU A 261 12.96 6.50 7.78
CA GLU A 261 14.05 6.98 8.63
C GLU A 261 13.64 7.13 10.10
N ILE A 262 12.35 7.24 10.38
CA ILE A 262 11.80 7.33 11.73
C ILE A 262 11.47 5.91 12.21
N ASN A 263 11.71 5.66 13.50
CA ASN A 263 11.55 4.32 14.07
C ASN A 263 10.07 3.97 14.39
N VAL A 264 9.20 4.11 13.40
CA VAL A 264 7.84 3.53 13.47
C VAL A 264 7.94 2.01 13.48
N ASP A 265 7.02 1.32 14.15
CA ASP A 265 7.08 -0.14 14.32
C ASP A 265 6.56 -0.90 13.11
N PHE A 266 5.57 -0.35 12.44
CA PHE A 266 4.95 -0.92 11.24
C PHE A 266 4.49 0.20 10.32
N LEU A 267 4.14 -0.14 9.09
CA LEU A 267 3.51 0.78 8.13
C LEU A 267 2.07 0.36 7.91
N SER A 268 1.21 1.34 7.75
CA SER A 268 -0.20 1.10 7.50
C SER A 268 -0.80 2.29 6.75
N GLY A 269 -1.88 2.02 6.04
CA GLY A 269 -2.68 3.01 5.36
C GLY A 269 -4.08 2.45 5.16
N ASP A 270 -4.96 3.26 4.60
CA ASP A 270 -6.29 2.82 4.24
C ASP A 270 -6.51 2.92 2.72
N VAL A 271 -7.45 2.16 2.22
CA VAL A 271 -7.81 2.18 0.80
C VAL A 271 -9.16 2.86 0.68
N THR A 272 -9.21 3.96 -0.06
CA THR A 272 -10.47 4.67 -0.27
C THR A 272 -11.53 3.72 -0.85
N PRO A 273 -12.80 3.89 -0.48
CA PRO A 273 -13.83 2.88 -0.71
C PRO A 273 -14.15 2.59 -2.19
N GLN A 274 -13.87 3.53 -3.09
CA GLN A 274 -14.14 3.36 -4.53
C GLN A 274 -12.93 2.81 -5.25
N ASN A 275 -13.15 1.95 -6.25
CA ASN A 275 -12.07 1.29 -7.01
C ASN A 275 -11.10 0.54 -6.09
N GLY A 276 -11.65 -0.16 -5.09
CA GLY A 276 -10.90 -0.70 -3.95
C GLY A 276 -9.91 -1.78 -4.35
N VAL A 277 -10.24 -2.64 -5.31
CA VAL A 277 -9.34 -3.71 -5.79
C VAL A 277 -8.06 -3.11 -6.37
N PHE A 278 -8.18 -2.16 -7.30
CA PHE A 278 -7.02 -1.55 -7.92
C PHE A 278 -6.23 -0.67 -6.96
N ARG A 279 -6.89 0.06 -6.07
CA ARG A 279 -6.21 0.86 -5.04
C ARG A 279 -5.46 -0.02 -4.04
N SER A 280 -6.05 -1.15 -3.65
CA SER A 280 -5.36 -2.17 -2.84
C SER A 280 -4.11 -2.68 -3.55
N ALA A 281 -4.22 -3.00 -4.84
CA ALA A 281 -3.09 -3.44 -5.65
C ALA A 281 -1.94 -2.41 -5.69
N PHE A 282 -2.29 -1.13 -5.82
CA PHE A 282 -1.32 -0.04 -5.91
C PHE A 282 -0.64 0.24 -4.58
N GLU A 283 -1.42 0.49 -3.51
CA GLU A 283 -0.86 0.85 -2.20
C GLU A 283 -0.06 -0.31 -1.58
N ALA A 284 -0.52 -1.54 -1.73
CA ALA A 284 0.22 -2.71 -1.27
C ALA A 284 1.62 -2.78 -1.89
N ARG A 285 1.75 -2.48 -3.18
CA ARG A 285 3.04 -2.47 -3.87
C ARG A 285 3.94 -1.29 -3.46
N CYS A 286 3.35 -0.16 -3.06
CA CYS A 286 4.11 0.98 -2.51
C CYS A 286 4.69 0.66 -1.12
N LEU A 287 3.96 -0.07 -0.27
CA LEU A 287 4.41 -0.44 1.08
C LEU A 287 5.34 -1.65 1.10
N ALA A 288 5.14 -2.62 0.21
CA ALA A 288 5.83 -3.92 0.24
C ALA A 288 7.37 -3.82 0.21
N GLN A 289 7.92 -2.76 -0.38
CA GLN A 289 9.37 -2.59 -0.54
C GLN A 289 10.01 -1.63 0.47
N GLN A 290 9.27 -1.17 1.48
CA GLN A 290 9.75 -0.24 2.50
C GLN A 290 10.62 -0.88 3.60
N GLY A 291 10.68 -2.21 3.67
CA GLY A 291 11.54 -2.93 4.62
C GLY A 291 11.05 -2.97 6.06
N LYS A 292 9.83 -2.57 6.33
CA LYS A 292 9.12 -2.67 7.62
C LYS A 292 7.96 -3.67 7.52
N PRO A 293 7.48 -4.25 8.62
CA PRO A 293 6.18 -4.90 8.66
C PRO A 293 5.10 -3.92 8.20
N TRP A 294 4.11 -4.42 7.48
CA TRP A 294 3.05 -3.56 6.95
C TRP A 294 1.72 -4.27 6.80
N ASP A 295 0.66 -3.50 6.90
CA ASP A 295 -0.71 -3.90 6.57
C ASP A 295 -1.44 -2.77 5.86
N LEU A 296 -2.58 -3.10 5.25
CA LEU A 296 -3.51 -2.13 4.69
C LEU A 296 -4.92 -2.36 5.21
N MET A 297 -5.67 -1.26 5.30
CA MET A 297 -7.05 -1.24 5.74
C MET A 297 -7.99 -1.14 4.54
N ALA A 298 -8.82 -2.16 4.33
CA ALA A 298 -9.92 -2.11 3.38
C ALA A 298 -11.19 -1.60 4.09
N TRP A 299 -11.83 -0.57 3.53
CA TRP A 299 -13.10 -0.07 4.06
C TRP A 299 -14.23 -1.04 3.73
N GLY A 300 -14.95 -1.50 4.74
CA GLY A 300 -16.10 -2.39 4.61
C GLY A 300 -17.37 -1.70 4.07
N PHE A 301 -17.28 -0.44 3.68
CA PHE A 301 -18.40 0.35 3.17
C PHE A 301 -17.91 1.38 2.14
N SER A 302 -18.84 1.82 1.28
CA SER A 302 -18.63 2.95 0.38
C SER A 302 -19.19 4.23 1.00
N TRP A 303 -18.41 5.29 0.96
CA TRP A 303 -18.82 6.62 1.39
C TRP A 303 -17.91 7.67 0.76
N ASN A 304 -18.46 8.80 0.39
CA ASN A 304 -17.68 9.91 -0.17
C ASN A 304 -18.21 11.25 0.33
N GLY A 305 -17.99 11.55 1.60
CA GLY A 305 -18.27 12.86 2.19
C GLY A 305 -19.71 13.36 1.99
N GLY A 306 -20.70 12.46 1.89
CA GLY A 306 -22.09 12.79 1.60
C GLY A 306 -22.42 12.97 0.11
N GLN A 307 -21.44 12.87 -0.79
CA GLN A 307 -21.68 12.91 -2.26
C GLN A 307 -22.19 11.59 -2.82
N MET A 308 -22.00 10.49 -2.09
CA MET A 308 -22.48 9.16 -2.45
C MET A 308 -23.22 8.54 -1.27
N PRO A 309 -24.26 7.72 -1.53
CA PRO A 309 -24.91 6.98 -0.46
C PRO A 309 -23.93 6.03 0.23
N MET A 310 -24.00 5.96 1.54
CA MET A 310 -23.27 4.96 2.32
C MET A 310 -23.89 3.58 2.08
N SER A 311 -23.06 2.60 1.71
CA SER A 311 -23.47 1.19 1.57
C SER A 311 -22.32 0.29 2.01
N ASN A 312 -22.65 -0.80 2.70
CA ASN A 312 -21.66 -1.82 3.00
C ASN A 312 -21.25 -2.56 1.71
N LYS A 313 -19.97 -2.88 1.62
CA LYS A 313 -19.44 -3.75 0.57
C LYS A 313 -19.83 -5.19 0.84
N SER A 314 -19.92 -5.98 -0.22
CA SER A 314 -20.12 -7.43 -0.11
C SER A 314 -18.85 -8.14 0.38
N VAL A 315 -18.99 -9.34 0.90
CA VAL A 315 -17.87 -10.22 1.25
C VAL A 315 -16.94 -10.41 0.05
N VAL A 316 -17.50 -10.69 -1.12
CA VAL A 316 -16.77 -10.91 -2.37
C VAL A 316 -15.90 -9.72 -2.78
N GLN A 317 -16.41 -8.49 -2.64
CA GLN A 317 -15.61 -7.27 -2.86
C GLN A 317 -14.43 -7.19 -1.92
N LEU A 318 -14.65 -7.45 -0.63
CA LEU A 318 -13.61 -7.37 0.39
C LEU A 318 -12.58 -8.49 0.25
N GLU A 319 -12.99 -9.67 -0.20
CA GLU A 319 -12.08 -10.78 -0.55
C GLU A 319 -11.17 -10.43 -1.73
N GLN A 320 -11.66 -9.72 -2.75
CA GLN A 320 -10.82 -9.26 -3.86
C GLN A 320 -9.82 -8.19 -3.41
N GLU A 321 -10.24 -7.21 -2.61
CA GLU A 321 -9.36 -6.20 -2.04
C GLU A 321 -8.28 -6.85 -1.16
N ALA A 322 -8.68 -7.82 -0.31
CA ALA A 322 -7.75 -8.58 0.49
C ALA A 322 -6.76 -9.38 -0.35
N ALA A 323 -7.22 -10.03 -1.41
CA ALA A 323 -6.38 -10.83 -2.29
C ALA A 323 -5.21 -10.01 -2.87
N GLU A 324 -5.45 -8.77 -3.31
CA GLU A 324 -4.40 -7.87 -3.82
C GLU A 324 -3.36 -7.50 -2.75
N ILE A 325 -3.78 -7.33 -1.50
CA ILE A 325 -2.90 -6.96 -0.40
C ILE A 325 -2.06 -8.16 0.05
N ILE A 326 -2.72 -9.29 0.34
CA ILE A 326 -2.01 -10.47 0.86
C ILE A 326 -1.12 -11.14 -0.19
N ALA A 327 -1.48 -11.06 -1.47
CA ALA A 327 -0.69 -11.60 -2.57
C ALA A 327 0.71 -10.99 -2.70
N VAL A 328 0.96 -9.82 -2.13
CA VAL A 328 2.29 -9.19 -2.11
C VAL A 328 2.92 -9.17 -0.71
N GLY A 329 2.41 -10.00 0.21
CA GLY A 329 3.03 -10.30 1.49
C GLY A 329 2.53 -9.52 2.69
N GLY A 330 1.56 -8.64 2.54
CA GLY A 330 1.03 -7.78 3.59
C GLY A 330 0.09 -8.46 4.58
N GLY A 331 -0.13 -7.79 5.72
CA GLY A 331 -1.30 -7.98 6.56
C GLY A 331 -2.51 -7.21 6.04
N ILE A 332 -3.68 -7.57 6.52
CA ILE A 332 -4.95 -6.93 6.14
C ILE A 332 -5.76 -6.58 7.37
N GLN A 333 -6.40 -5.43 7.37
CA GLN A 333 -7.43 -5.10 8.33
C GLN A 333 -8.68 -4.57 7.61
N PHE A 334 -9.84 -4.74 8.23
CA PHE A 334 -11.12 -4.31 7.68
C PHE A 334 -11.76 -3.27 8.57
N TYR A 335 -12.09 -2.12 7.99
CA TYR A 335 -12.73 -1.03 8.68
C TYR A 335 -14.25 -1.13 8.57
N PHE A 336 -14.90 -1.21 9.73
CA PHE A 336 -16.35 -1.11 9.86
C PHE A 336 -16.73 -0.13 10.96
N GLN A 337 -17.86 0.53 10.78
CA GLN A 337 -18.40 1.41 11.82
C GLN A 337 -19.17 0.61 12.86
N GLN A 338 -18.84 0.84 14.13
CA GLN A 338 -19.62 0.34 15.26
C GLN A 338 -20.90 1.16 15.50
N ASN A 339 -21.70 0.80 16.50
CA ASN A 339 -22.81 1.64 16.96
C ASN A 339 -22.27 2.89 17.67
N ARG A 340 -23.12 3.92 17.80
CA ARG A 340 -22.70 5.20 18.44
C ARG A 340 -22.39 5.06 19.93
N ASP A 341 -22.98 4.11 20.62
CA ASP A 341 -22.66 3.76 22.01
C ASP A 341 -21.42 2.88 22.16
N LEU A 342 -20.65 2.69 21.08
CA LEU A 342 -19.44 1.86 20.98
C LEU A 342 -19.68 0.35 21.03
N SER A 343 -20.94 -0.10 21.01
CA SER A 343 -21.31 -1.50 20.89
C SER A 343 -21.16 -2.01 19.45
N LEU A 344 -21.16 -3.33 19.26
CA LEU A 344 -20.99 -3.98 17.97
C LEU A 344 -22.33 -4.26 17.29
N LYS A 345 -22.37 -4.08 15.98
CA LYS A 345 -23.53 -4.48 15.17
C LYS A 345 -23.52 -6.01 15.01
N PRO A 346 -24.63 -6.71 15.32
CA PRO A 346 -24.65 -8.18 15.35
C PRO A 346 -24.22 -8.88 14.07
N TRP A 347 -24.51 -8.30 12.89
CA TRP A 347 -24.19 -8.89 11.59
C TRP A 347 -22.69 -8.85 11.25
N LEU A 348 -21.90 -7.99 11.91
CA LEU A 348 -20.46 -7.84 11.62
C LEU A 348 -19.67 -9.14 11.86
N ALA A 349 -20.04 -9.89 12.90
CA ALA A 349 -19.34 -11.13 13.23
C ALA A 349 -19.42 -12.15 12.08
N ASN A 350 -20.58 -12.30 11.44
CA ASN A 350 -20.76 -13.23 10.33
C ASN A 350 -19.93 -12.80 9.11
N THR A 351 -20.07 -11.54 8.69
CA THR A 351 -19.32 -10.98 7.55
C THR A 351 -17.82 -11.11 7.75
N LEU A 352 -17.30 -10.70 8.91
CA LEU A 352 -15.88 -10.72 9.19
C LEU A 352 -15.34 -12.15 9.42
N SER A 353 -16.15 -13.09 9.89
CA SER A 353 -15.76 -14.50 9.98
C SER A 353 -15.57 -15.13 8.59
N GLU A 354 -16.44 -14.83 7.64
CA GLU A 354 -16.35 -15.32 6.27
C GLU A 354 -15.10 -14.78 5.58
N ILE A 355 -14.87 -13.47 5.62
CA ILE A 355 -13.67 -12.83 5.09
C ILE A 355 -12.40 -13.34 5.81
N GLY A 356 -12.47 -13.50 7.13
CA GLY A 356 -11.38 -14.04 7.93
C GLY A 356 -11.00 -15.47 7.52
N ALA A 357 -11.98 -16.33 7.26
CA ALA A 357 -11.75 -17.68 6.77
C ALA A 357 -11.05 -17.68 5.40
N PHE A 358 -11.48 -16.81 4.47
CA PHE A 358 -10.82 -16.63 3.18
C PHE A 358 -9.34 -16.20 3.34
N CYS A 359 -9.07 -15.22 4.19
CA CYS A 359 -7.70 -14.74 4.44
C CYS A 359 -6.84 -15.83 5.10
N ARG A 360 -7.35 -16.48 6.16
CA ARG A 360 -6.62 -17.53 6.91
C ARG A 360 -6.25 -18.73 6.05
N ALA A 361 -7.11 -19.16 5.12
CA ALA A 361 -6.81 -20.24 4.19
C ALA A 361 -5.58 -19.93 3.31
N ARG A 362 -5.20 -18.66 3.16
CA ARG A 362 -4.10 -18.18 2.31
C ARG A 362 -2.88 -17.72 3.09
N GLN A 363 -2.98 -17.54 4.40
CA GLN A 363 -1.95 -16.95 5.25
C GLN A 363 -0.59 -17.65 5.12
N SER A 364 -0.55 -18.97 5.14
CA SER A 364 0.69 -19.77 5.08
C SER A 364 1.43 -19.67 3.74
N TYR A 365 0.76 -19.16 2.70
CA TYR A 365 1.31 -19.03 1.35
C TYR A 365 1.65 -17.57 0.99
N CYS A 366 1.06 -16.62 1.72
CA CYS A 366 1.12 -15.19 1.37
C CYS A 366 1.84 -14.34 2.43
N HIS A 367 1.52 -14.51 3.72
CA HIS A 367 1.99 -13.60 4.77
C HIS A 367 3.52 -13.57 4.87
N LYS A 368 4.10 -12.37 4.80
CA LYS A 368 5.55 -12.11 4.78
C LYS A 368 6.28 -12.67 3.54
N ALA A 369 5.55 -13.05 2.50
CA ALA A 369 6.15 -13.44 1.24
C ALA A 369 6.93 -12.27 0.62
N LYS A 370 8.01 -12.58 -0.09
CA LYS A 370 8.86 -11.59 -0.75
C LYS A 370 8.74 -11.75 -2.25
N ALA A 371 8.59 -10.66 -2.96
CA ALA A 371 8.51 -10.68 -4.42
C ALA A 371 9.77 -11.31 -5.05
N ILE A 372 9.55 -12.13 -6.06
CA ILE A 372 10.60 -12.55 -7.00
C ILE A 372 10.60 -11.53 -8.15
N PRO A 373 11.68 -10.77 -8.33
CA PRO A 373 11.72 -9.68 -9.29
C PRO A 373 11.37 -10.09 -10.73
N GLN A 374 10.38 -9.42 -11.32
CA GLN A 374 9.99 -9.54 -12.72
C GLN A 374 10.06 -8.16 -13.38
N ILE A 375 9.17 -7.25 -13.02
CA ILE A 375 9.14 -5.87 -13.52
C ILE A 375 9.24 -4.92 -12.33
N ALA A 376 10.14 -3.94 -12.42
CA ALA A 376 10.13 -2.77 -11.57
C ALA A 376 9.44 -1.61 -12.28
N LEU A 377 8.37 -1.07 -11.70
CA LEU A 377 7.80 0.20 -12.10
C LEU A 377 8.39 1.29 -11.21
N LEU A 378 9.12 2.22 -11.80
CA LEU A 378 9.74 3.35 -11.08
C LEU A 378 8.66 4.32 -10.60
N PHE A 379 8.69 4.70 -9.33
CA PHE A 379 7.99 5.85 -8.81
C PHE A 379 8.94 7.07 -8.87
N PRO A 380 8.80 7.98 -9.85
CA PRO A 380 9.72 9.11 -10.02
C PRO A 380 9.41 10.20 -8.98
N THR A 381 9.88 10.00 -7.76
CA THR A 381 9.54 10.79 -6.57
C THR A 381 9.95 12.25 -6.69
N GLN A 382 11.08 12.55 -7.36
CA GLN A 382 11.53 13.93 -7.53
C GLN A 382 10.67 14.66 -8.58
N SER A 383 10.38 14.05 -9.72
CA SER A 383 9.42 14.61 -10.69
C SER A 383 8.06 14.88 -10.03
N TYR A 384 7.60 13.94 -9.19
CA TYR A 384 6.38 14.13 -8.41
C TYR A 384 6.45 15.35 -7.48
N LYS A 385 7.55 15.50 -6.71
CA LYS A 385 7.75 16.64 -5.80
C LYS A 385 7.79 17.99 -6.50
N HIS A 386 8.29 18.05 -7.75
CA HIS A 386 8.32 19.27 -8.54
C HIS A 386 6.93 19.76 -8.95
N HIS A 387 5.96 18.87 -9.10
CA HIS A 387 4.62 19.18 -9.60
C HIS A 387 3.54 19.22 -8.52
N THR A 388 3.83 18.75 -7.32
CA THR A 388 2.85 18.78 -6.23
C THR A 388 2.71 20.17 -5.63
N THR A 389 1.49 20.52 -5.26
CA THR A 389 1.17 21.76 -4.55
C THR A 389 0.74 21.51 -3.10
N SER A 390 0.90 20.28 -2.61
CA SER A 390 0.63 19.87 -1.25
C SER A 390 1.89 19.26 -0.63
N ALA A 391 2.03 19.34 0.68
CA ALA A 391 3.17 18.73 1.36
C ALA A 391 3.23 17.23 1.09
N PHE A 392 2.10 16.55 1.27
CA PHE A 392 1.90 15.14 0.95
C PHE A 392 0.58 14.98 0.19
N SER A 393 0.57 14.13 -0.84
CA SER A 393 -0.63 13.84 -1.63
C SER A 393 -0.41 12.54 -2.42
N GLY A 394 -1.50 11.91 -2.85
CA GLY A 394 -1.41 10.76 -3.74
C GLY A 394 -0.71 11.11 -5.07
N PRO A 395 -0.11 10.13 -5.75
CA PRO A 395 0.60 10.34 -6.99
C PRO A 395 -0.37 10.73 -8.12
N PRO A 396 0.13 11.43 -9.15
CA PRO A 396 -0.67 11.72 -10.34
C PRO A 396 -1.09 10.45 -11.08
N ALA A 397 -2.21 10.51 -11.79
CA ALA A 397 -2.85 9.39 -12.49
C ALA A 397 -1.93 8.55 -13.39
N LYS A 398 -0.86 9.14 -13.90
CA LYS A 398 0.14 8.52 -14.78
C LYS A 398 0.81 7.29 -14.17
N LEU A 399 1.19 7.32 -12.89
CA LEU A 399 1.82 6.18 -12.22
C LEU A 399 0.82 5.04 -11.93
N PRO A 400 -0.34 5.28 -11.25
CA PRO A 400 -1.35 4.24 -11.11
C PRO A 400 -1.85 3.70 -12.45
N GLY A 401 -2.02 4.55 -13.48
CA GLY A 401 -2.46 4.12 -14.79
C GLY A 401 -1.46 3.19 -15.49
N THR A 402 -0.17 3.49 -15.39
CA THR A 402 0.89 2.61 -15.90
C THR A 402 0.87 1.27 -15.15
N LEU A 403 0.80 1.28 -13.81
CA LEU A 403 0.70 0.04 -13.04
C LEU A 403 -0.51 -0.79 -13.47
N ASN A 404 -1.68 -0.14 -13.60
CA ASN A 404 -2.91 -0.82 -13.99
C ASN A 404 -2.76 -1.50 -15.36
N ALA A 405 -2.19 -0.80 -16.34
CA ALA A 405 -1.94 -1.37 -17.67
C ALA A 405 -0.97 -2.59 -17.62
N LEU A 406 0.03 -2.55 -16.75
CA LEU A 406 0.97 -3.66 -16.57
C LEU A 406 0.28 -4.87 -15.89
N LEU A 407 -0.51 -4.63 -14.84
CA LEU A 407 -1.26 -5.69 -14.14
C LEU A 407 -2.32 -6.32 -15.04
N ASP A 408 -3.05 -5.53 -15.83
CA ASP A 408 -4.04 -5.99 -16.80
C ASP A 408 -3.40 -6.73 -18.01
N ASN A 409 -2.07 -6.68 -18.15
CA ASN A 409 -1.26 -7.55 -19.03
C ASN A 409 -0.70 -8.78 -18.29
N GLN A 410 -1.22 -9.12 -17.12
CA GLN A 410 -0.83 -10.28 -16.27
C GLN A 410 0.66 -10.28 -15.93
N LEU A 411 1.24 -9.12 -15.67
CA LEU A 411 2.64 -8.95 -15.32
C LEU A 411 2.80 -8.84 -13.80
N SER A 412 3.79 -9.51 -13.24
CA SER A 412 4.16 -9.36 -11.83
C SER A 412 5.04 -8.14 -11.66
N VAL A 413 4.52 -7.12 -10.96
CA VAL A 413 5.12 -5.78 -10.89
C VAL A 413 5.38 -5.38 -9.43
N GLU A 414 6.56 -4.83 -9.18
CA GLU A 414 6.91 -4.12 -7.95
C GLU A 414 6.97 -2.61 -8.25
N VAL A 415 6.44 -1.78 -7.34
CA VAL A 415 6.57 -0.32 -7.41
C VAL A 415 7.74 0.09 -6.53
N LEU A 416 8.70 0.81 -7.09
CA LEU A 416 9.92 1.22 -6.40
C LEU A 416 10.13 2.72 -6.54
N THR A 417 10.36 3.40 -5.43
CA THR A 417 10.88 4.76 -5.44
C THR A 417 12.31 4.78 -5.97
N GLU A 418 12.81 5.94 -6.37
CA GLU A 418 14.19 6.10 -6.83
C GLU A 418 15.21 5.58 -5.81
N SER A 419 14.96 5.86 -4.53
CA SER A 419 15.84 5.40 -3.44
C SER A 419 15.79 3.88 -3.22
N GLN A 420 14.65 3.25 -3.46
CA GLN A 420 14.49 1.79 -3.34
C GLN A 420 15.11 1.04 -4.53
N LEU A 421 15.09 1.64 -5.72
CA LEU A 421 15.72 1.09 -6.93
C LEU A 421 17.24 1.18 -6.87
N SER A 422 17.76 2.22 -6.23
CA SER A 422 19.21 2.53 -6.17
C SER A 422 20.05 1.32 -5.76
N GLY A 423 21.00 0.93 -6.61
CA GLY A 423 21.88 -0.24 -6.45
C GLY A 423 21.18 -1.60 -6.61
N LYS A 424 19.91 -1.65 -7.00
CA LYS A 424 19.13 -2.88 -7.15
C LYS A 424 18.60 -3.10 -8.57
N SER A 425 18.81 -2.16 -9.49
CA SER A 425 18.29 -2.22 -10.85
C SER A 425 18.63 -3.53 -11.55
N GLY A 426 19.83 -4.07 -11.38
CA GLY A 426 20.26 -5.34 -11.97
C GLY A 426 19.51 -6.60 -11.50
N ARG A 427 18.63 -6.49 -10.51
CA ARG A 427 17.77 -7.61 -10.05
C ARG A 427 16.56 -7.83 -10.96
N TYR A 428 16.18 -6.83 -11.73
CA TYR A 428 14.96 -6.83 -12.54
C TYR A 428 15.26 -7.15 -13.99
N PRO A 429 14.54 -8.10 -14.61
CA PRO A 429 14.60 -8.30 -16.05
C PRO A 429 14.20 -7.06 -16.83
N ILE A 430 13.16 -6.35 -16.37
CA ILE A 430 12.64 -5.15 -17.02
C ILE A 430 12.42 -4.06 -15.98
N ILE A 431 12.80 -2.82 -16.31
CA ILE A 431 12.41 -1.62 -15.57
C ILE A 431 11.51 -0.77 -16.48
N VAL A 432 10.40 -0.29 -15.94
CA VAL A 432 9.47 0.63 -16.60
C VAL A 432 9.54 1.99 -15.91
N VAL A 433 9.81 3.03 -16.68
CA VAL A 433 9.74 4.42 -16.23
C VAL A 433 8.46 5.04 -16.79
N PRO A 434 7.50 5.40 -15.94
CA PRO A 434 6.26 6.05 -16.37
C PRO A 434 6.51 7.49 -16.78
N GLU A 435 5.47 8.19 -17.20
CA GLU A 435 5.54 9.61 -17.59
C GLU A 435 6.16 10.46 -16.48
N CYS A 436 7.34 11.00 -16.77
CA CYS A 436 8.03 11.99 -15.93
C CYS A 436 8.85 12.94 -16.80
N ASP A 437 9.09 14.12 -16.30
CA ASP A 437 9.88 15.16 -16.97
C ASP A 437 11.24 15.36 -16.32
N TYR A 438 11.45 14.76 -15.16
CA TYR A 438 12.68 14.88 -14.39
C TYR A 438 13.06 13.58 -13.68
N LEU A 439 14.33 13.26 -13.69
CA LEU A 439 14.97 12.26 -12.86
C LEU A 439 16.33 12.82 -12.43
N GLU A 440 16.73 12.50 -11.20
CA GLU A 440 18.05 12.90 -10.70
C GLU A 440 19.18 12.32 -11.57
N PRO A 441 20.31 13.03 -11.75
CA PRO A 441 21.44 12.57 -12.57
C PRO A 441 21.96 11.18 -12.19
N GLU A 442 21.93 10.85 -10.92
CA GLU A 442 22.33 9.54 -10.36
C GLU A 442 21.39 8.43 -10.85
N VAL A 443 20.08 8.68 -10.84
CA VAL A 443 19.06 7.74 -11.32
C VAL A 443 19.19 7.54 -12.83
N LEU A 444 19.35 8.62 -13.60
CA LEU A 444 19.61 8.54 -15.03
C LEU A 444 20.86 7.71 -15.34
N SER A 445 21.94 7.94 -14.59
CA SER A 445 23.19 7.19 -14.74
C SER A 445 23.01 5.71 -14.40
N GLU A 446 22.29 5.40 -13.33
CA GLU A 446 22.00 4.01 -12.95
C GLU A 446 21.17 3.28 -14.03
N LEU A 447 20.12 3.90 -14.54
CA LEU A 447 19.29 3.32 -15.60
C LEU A 447 20.06 3.10 -16.90
N ARG A 448 20.94 4.03 -17.30
CA ARG A 448 21.85 3.87 -18.45
C ARG A 448 22.80 2.70 -18.26
N ASN A 449 23.45 2.62 -17.11
CA ASN A 449 24.34 1.53 -16.75
C ASN A 449 23.62 0.19 -16.72
N TYR A 450 22.39 0.16 -16.19
CA TYR A 450 21.56 -1.04 -16.17
C TYR A 450 21.33 -1.60 -17.58
N VAL A 451 20.97 -0.75 -18.55
CA VAL A 451 20.77 -1.19 -19.93
C VAL A 451 22.11 -1.59 -20.57
N GLN A 452 23.19 -0.81 -20.38
CA GLN A 452 24.52 -1.17 -20.89
C GLN A 452 25.00 -2.54 -20.43
N ASN A 453 24.59 -2.98 -19.24
CA ASN A 453 24.96 -4.27 -18.64
C ASN A 453 23.99 -5.42 -19.00
N GLY A 454 22.97 -5.17 -19.81
CA GLY A 454 22.06 -6.22 -20.33
C GLY A 454 20.63 -6.17 -19.81
N GLY A 455 20.26 -5.13 -19.07
CA GLY A 455 18.88 -4.90 -18.64
C GLY A 455 17.99 -4.35 -19.75
N HIS A 456 16.67 -4.45 -19.57
CA HIS A 456 15.68 -3.92 -20.51
C HIS A 456 14.91 -2.75 -19.87
N LEU A 457 14.88 -1.61 -20.56
CA LEU A 457 14.25 -0.38 -20.07
C LEU A 457 13.12 0.05 -21.00
N LEU A 458 11.90 0.12 -20.46
CA LEU A 458 10.74 0.72 -21.15
C LEU A 458 10.47 2.12 -20.61
N LEU A 459 10.45 3.09 -21.50
CA LEU A 459 10.12 4.49 -21.22
C LEU A 459 8.71 4.79 -21.73
N ILE A 460 7.86 5.37 -20.90
CA ILE A 460 6.48 5.75 -21.28
C ILE A 460 6.34 7.25 -21.15
N GLY A 461 5.88 7.90 -22.22
CA GLY A 461 5.64 9.33 -22.30
C GLY A 461 6.63 10.10 -23.14
N ALA A 462 6.15 11.17 -23.74
CA ALA A 462 6.93 12.05 -24.62
C ALA A 462 8.14 12.67 -23.89
N GLN A 463 7.93 13.19 -22.70
CA GLN A 463 8.97 13.84 -21.89
C GLN A 463 9.98 12.82 -21.36
N THR A 464 9.51 11.68 -20.86
CA THR A 464 10.35 10.59 -20.37
C THR A 464 11.30 10.08 -21.44
N ALA A 465 10.80 9.88 -22.67
CA ALA A 465 11.64 9.51 -23.81
C ALA A 465 12.70 10.58 -24.13
N GLY A 466 12.37 11.85 -23.93
CA GLY A 466 13.31 12.96 -24.10
C GLY A 466 14.53 12.91 -23.18
N LEU A 467 14.38 12.41 -21.95
CA LEU A 467 15.50 12.22 -20.99
C LEU A 467 16.53 11.22 -21.46
N PHE A 468 16.17 10.32 -22.40
CA PHE A 468 17.02 9.26 -22.97
C PHE A 468 17.17 9.40 -24.50
N ALA A 469 17.07 10.62 -25.02
CA ALA A 469 17.08 10.86 -26.48
C ALA A 469 18.32 10.27 -27.18
N ASN A 470 19.51 10.37 -26.59
CA ASN A 470 20.75 9.83 -27.15
C ASN A 470 20.74 8.30 -27.20
N GLU A 471 20.27 7.66 -26.10
CA GLU A 471 20.20 6.20 -25.96
C GLU A 471 19.20 5.61 -26.95
N LEU A 472 18.05 6.25 -27.14
CA LEU A 472 17.04 5.91 -28.12
C LEU A 472 17.44 6.22 -29.56
N GLY A 473 18.48 7.05 -29.78
CA GLY A 473 18.87 7.52 -31.09
C GLY A 473 17.91 8.54 -31.70
N ILE A 474 17.31 9.40 -30.87
CA ILE A 474 16.46 10.49 -31.33
C ILE A 474 17.32 11.62 -31.85
N ARG A 475 17.21 11.91 -33.15
CA ARG A 475 17.99 13.00 -33.83
C ARG A 475 17.32 14.36 -33.66
N SER A 476 16.00 14.39 -33.75
CA SER A 476 15.19 15.59 -33.54
C SER A 476 13.81 15.18 -33.04
N ALA A 477 13.24 15.99 -32.14
CA ALA A 477 11.93 15.76 -31.61
C ALA A 477 11.21 17.08 -31.32
N ASN A 478 9.90 17.09 -31.51
CA ASN A 478 9.00 18.16 -31.08
C ASN A 478 7.88 17.57 -30.24
N VAL A 479 7.61 18.14 -29.09
CA VAL A 479 6.43 17.77 -28.28
C VAL A 479 5.21 18.41 -28.93
N ILE A 480 4.20 17.57 -29.18
CA ILE A 480 2.85 18.01 -29.55
C ILE A 480 2.02 17.85 -28.27
N GLU A 481 1.45 18.94 -27.75
CA GLU A 481 0.85 18.98 -26.42
C GLU A 481 -0.35 18.05 -26.30
N GLU A 482 -1.28 18.11 -27.23
CA GLU A 482 -2.39 17.17 -27.26
C GLU A 482 -2.83 16.92 -28.69
N LYS A 483 -2.99 15.66 -29.05
CA LYS A 483 -3.49 15.25 -30.37
C LYS A 483 -4.34 13.99 -30.27
N LEU A 484 -5.53 14.05 -30.86
CA LEU A 484 -6.29 12.85 -31.14
C LEU A 484 -5.63 12.07 -32.29
N THR A 485 -5.30 10.84 -32.05
CA THR A 485 -4.67 9.94 -33.01
C THR A 485 -5.13 8.50 -32.79
N PHE A 486 -4.69 7.55 -33.61
CA PHE A 486 -5.08 6.16 -33.47
C PHE A 486 -3.84 5.27 -33.34
N LEU A 487 -3.99 4.22 -32.55
CA LEU A 487 -3.01 3.17 -32.31
C LEU A 487 -3.52 1.85 -32.85
N SER A 488 -2.61 0.97 -33.24
CA SER A 488 -2.91 -0.43 -33.56
C SER A 488 -2.27 -1.34 -32.52
N ALA A 489 -3.09 -2.18 -31.88
CA ALA A 489 -2.64 -3.29 -31.05
C ALA A 489 -3.63 -4.46 -31.19
N ALA A 490 -3.14 -5.69 -31.07
CA ALA A 490 -3.92 -6.92 -31.23
C ALA A 490 -4.80 -6.92 -32.51
N ASN A 491 -4.26 -6.41 -33.62
CA ASN A 491 -4.96 -6.25 -34.90
C ASN A 491 -6.24 -5.40 -34.83
N ARG A 492 -6.30 -4.43 -33.94
CA ARG A 492 -7.41 -3.49 -33.78
C ARG A 492 -6.91 -2.07 -33.70
N LEU A 493 -7.69 -1.12 -34.22
CA LEU A 493 -7.44 0.31 -34.10
C LEU A 493 -8.27 0.88 -32.95
N GLY A 494 -7.66 1.76 -32.17
CA GLY A 494 -8.34 2.54 -31.14
C GLY A 494 -7.76 3.94 -31.06
N SER A 495 -8.58 4.92 -30.68
CA SER A 495 -8.14 6.30 -30.51
C SER A 495 -7.45 6.52 -29.17
N VAL A 496 -6.54 7.49 -29.16
CA VAL A 496 -5.96 8.09 -27.96
C VAL A 496 -5.85 9.60 -28.16
N SER A 497 -6.24 10.39 -27.17
CA SER A 497 -5.91 11.80 -27.09
C SER A 497 -4.83 11.98 -26.02
N SER A 498 -3.68 12.50 -26.38
CA SER A 498 -2.51 12.56 -25.51
C SER A 498 -1.47 13.51 -26.07
N PRO A 499 -0.62 14.11 -25.20
CA PRO A 499 0.67 14.64 -25.62
C PRO A 499 1.46 13.54 -26.32
N LEU A 500 2.17 13.88 -27.37
CA LEU A 500 3.02 12.94 -28.10
C LEU A 500 4.32 13.58 -28.58
N LEU A 501 5.33 12.74 -28.84
CA LEU A 501 6.60 13.17 -29.37
C LEU A 501 6.66 12.88 -30.89
N ASP A 502 6.65 13.92 -31.72
CA ASP A 502 6.97 13.80 -33.13
C ASP A 502 8.49 13.82 -33.29
N LEU A 503 9.07 12.74 -33.77
CA LEU A 503 10.49 12.53 -33.73
C LEU A 503 11.06 11.88 -35.00
N LYS A 504 12.39 12.02 -35.17
CA LYS A 504 13.17 11.29 -36.18
C LYS A 504 14.24 10.47 -35.48
N LEU A 505 14.28 9.18 -35.78
CA LEU A 505 15.31 8.25 -35.29
C LEU A 505 16.53 8.22 -36.21
N VAL A 506 17.67 7.87 -35.67
CA VAL A 506 18.85 7.44 -36.42
C VAL A 506 18.62 6.03 -37.00
N HIS A 507 19.50 5.62 -37.97
CA HIS A 507 19.30 4.38 -38.72
C HIS A 507 19.30 3.08 -37.92
N ASP A 508 19.83 3.05 -36.70
CA ASP A 508 19.95 1.86 -35.84
C ASP A 508 18.76 1.69 -34.84
N GLY A 509 17.84 2.65 -34.81
CA GLY A 509 16.61 2.55 -34.05
C GLY A 509 15.52 1.80 -34.85
N LYS A 510 14.97 0.72 -34.26
CA LYS A 510 13.87 -0.03 -34.88
C LYS A 510 12.54 0.59 -34.49
N VAL A 511 11.77 1.11 -35.45
CA VAL A 511 10.36 1.50 -35.24
C VAL A 511 9.53 0.24 -35.02
N LEU A 512 8.80 0.18 -33.89
CA LEU A 512 7.88 -0.89 -33.56
C LEU A 512 6.48 -0.59 -34.11
N SER A 513 6.00 0.63 -33.88
CA SER A 513 4.68 1.06 -34.34
C SER A 513 4.66 2.54 -34.72
N ASN A 514 3.76 2.89 -35.62
CA ASN A 514 3.42 4.26 -35.96
C ASN A 514 1.96 4.55 -35.53
N PHE A 515 1.64 5.81 -35.35
CA PHE A 515 0.26 6.25 -35.24
C PHE A 515 -0.49 6.13 -36.57
N TYR A 516 -1.81 6.28 -36.53
CA TYR A 516 -2.68 6.42 -37.66
C TYR A 516 -3.44 7.75 -37.55
N ASP A 517 -3.61 8.46 -38.67
CA ASP A 517 -4.26 9.76 -38.65
C ASP A 517 -5.80 9.66 -38.54
N VAL A 518 -6.36 8.53 -38.93
CA VAL A 518 -7.78 8.19 -38.81
C VAL A 518 -7.96 6.71 -38.48
N CYS A 519 -9.16 6.28 -38.09
CA CYS A 519 -9.46 4.88 -37.76
C CYS A 519 -9.52 3.98 -39.03
N ASP A 520 -8.39 3.98 -39.79
CA ASP A 520 -8.25 3.19 -41.00
C ASP A 520 -6.78 2.85 -41.25
N TYR A 521 -6.45 1.56 -41.40
CA TYR A 521 -5.08 1.07 -41.61
C TYR A 521 -4.37 1.63 -42.85
N ARG A 522 -5.10 2.15 -43.80
CA ARG A 522 -4.57 2.78 -45.02
C ARG A 522 -3.93 4.14 -44.74
N TYR A 523 -4.27 4.77 -43.61
CA TYR A 523 -3.80 6.11 -43.24
C TYR A 523 -2.79 6.03 -42.12
N LYS A 524 -1.79 5.15 -42.28
CA LYS A 524 -0.66 5.04 -41.34
C LYS A 524 0.16 6.33 -41.39
N SER A 525 0.32 6.98 -40.26
CA SER A 525 1.12 8.20 -40.11
C SER A 525 2.61 7.91 -40.20
N LYS A 526 3.41 8.93 -40.50
CA LYS A 526 4.86 8.87 -40.36
C LYS A 526 5.32 9.06 -38.91
N THR A 527 4.45 9.56 -38.05
CA THR A 527 4.77 9.78 -36.62
C THR A 527 4.91 8.43 -35.90
N VAL A 528 6.05 8.25 -35.25
CA VAL A 528 6.40 7.02 -34.55
C VAL A 528 5.64 6.95 -33.21
N ALA A 529 4.98 5.84 -32.94
CA ALA A 529 4.27 5.61 -31.66
C ALA A 529 5.15 4.87 -30.63
N SER A 530 5.99 3.93 -31.12
CA SER A 530 6.97 3.24 -30.25
C SER A 530 8.18 2.78 -31.05
N SER A 531 9.32 2.65 -30.37
CA SER A 531 10.55 2.10 -30.94
C SER A 531 11.34 1.32 -29.91
N ILE A 532 12.31 0.54 -30.39
CA ILE A 532 13.28 -0.18 -29.57
C ILE A 532 14.68 -0.06 -30.18
N LYS A 533 15.70 0.01 -29.32
CA LYS A 533 17.10 0.08 -29.74
C LYS A 533 17.98 -0.73 -28.80
N THR A 534 18.98 -1.42 -29.35
CA THR A 534 20.03 -2.01 -28.54
C THR A 534 20.94 -0.92 -28.00
N PHE A 535 21.20 -0.93 -26.70
CA PHE A 535 22.13 0.00 -26.05
C PHE A 535 23.04 -0.78 -25.09
N GLY A 536 24.32 -0.90 -25.46
CA GLY A 536 25.25 -1.80 -24.77
C GLY A 536 24.90 -3.26 -25.00
N LYS A 537 24.66 -3.99 -23.90
CA LYS A 537 24.26 -5.41 -23.93
C LYS A 537 22.73 -5.60 -23.77
N GLY A 538 22.01 -4.53 -23.44
CA GLY A 538 20.56 -4.53 -23.22
C GLY A 538 19.81 -3.78 -24.30
N GLU A 539 18.54 -3.51 -24.04
CA GLU A 539 17.63 -2.86 -24.96
C GLU A 539 16.85 -1.75 -24.25
N ILE A 540 16.63 -0.65 -24.96
CA ILE A 540 15.79 0.45 -24.51
C ILE A 540 14.64 0.62 -25.50
N ALA A 541 13.41 0.61 -25.00
CA ALA A 541 12.22 0.85 -25.77
C ALA A 541 11.51 2.11 -25.26
N ALA A 542 10.78 2.79 -26.12
CA ALA A 542 9.98 3.93 -25.73
C ALA A 542 8.60 3.92 -26.41
N ILE A 543 7.60 4.37 -25.64
CA ILE A 543 6.24 4.72 -26.07
C ILE A 543 6.18 6.24 -26.03
N TYR A 544 5.90 6.86 -27.18
CA TYR A 544 6.08 8.30 -27.38
C TYR A 544 4.80 9.14 -27.10
N PHE A 545 3.92 8.64 -26.27
CA PHE A 545 2.73 9.33 -25.77
C PHE A 545 2.45 8.94 -24.32
N ASP A 546 1.60 9.68 -23.63
CA ASP A 546 1.31 9.50 -22.22
C ASP A 546 0.32 8.35 -22.00
N ALA A 547 0.81 7.11 -22.22
CA ALA A 547 0.00 5.90 -22.23
C ALA A 547 -0.58 5.55 -20.85
N GLY A 548 0.13 5.81 -19.75
CA GLY A 548 -0.36 5.56 -18.40
C GLY A 548 -1.48 6.51 -18.04
N THR A 549 -1.34 7.80 -18.33
CA THR A 549 -2.41 8.80 -18.14
C THR A 549 -3.65 8.42 -18.95
N ALA A 550 -3.48 8.10 -20.23
CA ALA A 550 -4.58 7.73 -21.11
C ALA A 550 -5.27 6.44 -20.63
N TYR A 551 -4.51 5.45 -20.16
CA TYR A 551 -5.08 4.21 -19.61
C TYR A 551 -5.85 4.44 -18.30
N SER A 552 -5.33 5.30 -17.43
CA SER A 552 -6.03 5.69 -16.20
C SER A 552 -7.42 6.30 -16.48
N GLN A 553 -7.54 7.07 -17.56
CA GLN A 553 -8.80 7.74 -17.91
C GLN A 553 -9.83 6.80 -18.57
N TYR A 554 -9.38 5.93 -19.46
CA TYR A 554 -10.29 5.23 -20.36
C TYR A 554 -10.24 3.70 -20.28
N LYS A 555 -9.18 3.11 -19.73
CA LYS A 555 -8.93 1.65 -19.64
C LYS A 555 -9.20 0.92 -20.96
N THR A 556 -8.83 1.53 -22.11
CA THR A 556 -9.07 0.88 -23.41
C THR A 556 -8.08 -0.26 -23.63
N PHE A 557 -8.60 -1.38 -24.12
CA PHE A 557 -7.76 -2.56 -24.42
C PHE A 557 -6.63 -2.26 -25.42
N VAL A 558 -6.82 -1.33 -26.37
CA VAL A 558 -5.78 -0.96 -27.34
C VAL A 558 -4.56 -0.37 -26.66
N ILE A 559 -4.71 0.49 -25.64
CA ILE A 559 -3.57 1.06 -24.89
C ILE A 559 -2.91 -0.04 -24.06
N ARG A 560 -3.69 -0.88 -23.36
CA ARG A 560 -3.18 -2.02 -22.60
C ARG A 560 -2.32 -2.93 -23.47
N ASP A 561 -2.91 -3.41 -24.59
CA ASP A 561 -2.27 -4.36 -25.50
C ASP A 561 -1.03 -3.72 -26.17
N PHE A 562 -1.07 -2.43 -26.48
CA PHE A 562 0.08 -1.69 -27.04
C PHE A 562 1.29 -1.69 -26.10
N ILE A 563 1.05 -1.48 -24.79
CA ILE A 563 2.12 -1.56 -23.77
C ILE A 563 2.64 -3.00 -23.68
N GLY A 564 1.75 -3.99 -23.61
CA GLY A 564 2.11 -5.42 -23.56
C GLY A 564 2.91 -5.88 -24.77
N GLU A 565 2.47 -5.50 -25.99
CA GLU A 565 3.18 -5.80 -27.25
C GLU A 565 4.57 -5.15 -27.29
N THR A 566 4.72 -3.93 -26.76
CA THR A 566 6.02 -3.25 -26.66
C THR A 566 6.96 -4.00 -25.72
N ILE A 567 6.48 -4.44 -24.56
CA ILE A 567 7.26 -5.27 -23.60
C ILE A 567 7.65 -6.62 -24.23
N ALA A 568 6.77 -7.23 -25.00
CA ALA A 568 7.04 -8.50 -25.67
C ALA A 568 8.15 -8.41 -26.74
N GLN A 569 8.55 -7.21 -27.18
CA GLN A 569 9.67 -7.03 -28.12
C GLN A 569 11.06 -7.19 -27.49
N PHE A 570 11.17 -7.12 -26.16
CA PHE A 570 12.44 -7.33 -25.49
C PHE A 570 12.93 -8.76 -25.68
N SER A 571 14.23 -8.90 -26.01
CA SER A 571 14.87 -10.21 -26.18
C SER A 571 14.98 -10.96 -24.84
N ASN A 572 14.99 -12.29 -24.89
CA ASN A 572 15.15 -13.16 -23.71
C ASN A 572 14.15 -12.89 -22.57
N ASN A 573 12.93 -12.51 -22.91
CA ASN A 573 11.87 -12.23 -21.95
C ASN A 573 11.51 -13.50 -21.16
N LYS A 574 11.87 -13.52 -19.85
CA LYS A 574 11.61 -14.62 -18.91
C LYS A 574 10.45 -14.31 -17.97
N LEU A 575 9.48 -13.53 -18.43
CA LEU A 575 8.29 -13.20 -17.64
C LEU A 575 7.31 -14.37 -17.62
N ILE A 576 6.51 -14.42 -16.54
CA ILE A 576 5.34 -15.29 -16.45
C ILE A 576 4.33 -14.83 -17.51
N GLN A 577 3.63 -15.79 -18.08
CA GLN A 577 2.55 -15.55 -19.04
C GLN A 577 1.27 -16.21 -18.54
N VAL A 578 0.15 -15.51 -18.60
CA VAL A 578 -1.19 -16.03 -18.34
C VAL A 578 -2.06 -15.76 -19.54
N GLU A 579 -2.67 -16.81 -20.07
CA GLU A 579 -3.57 -16.76 -21.22
C GLU A 579 -4.98 -17.18 -20.78
N GLY A 580 -5.99 -16.68 -21.47
CA GLY A 580 -7.40 -17.02 -21.24
C GLY A 580 -8.25 -15.87 -20.72
N SER A 581 -7.66 -14.94 -19.96
CA SER A 581 -8.36 -13.73 -19.49
C SER A 581 -7.39 -12.60 -19.17
N HIS A 582 -7.79 -11.38 -19.46
CA HIS A 582 -7.11 -10.17 -18.99
C HIS A 582 -7.57 -9.70 -17.60
N LEU A 583 -8.54 -10.38 -17.01
CA LEU A 583 -9.07 -10.07 -15.67
C LEU A 583 -8.32 -10.85 -14.58
N VAL A 584 -7.03 -11.08 -14.77
CA VAL A 584 -6.18 -11.78 -13.81
C VAL A 584 -4.98 -10.91 -13.49
N HIS A 585 -4.84 -10.50 -12.23
CA HIS A 585 -3.58 -9.97 -11.73
C HIS A 585 -2.70 -11.09 -11.19
N VAL A 586 -1.38 -10.90 -11.28
CA VAL A 586 -0.42 -11.90 -10.81
C VAL A 586 0.61 -11.29 -9.86
N ALA A 587 1.07 -12.10 -8.90
CA ALA A 587 2.22 -11.77 -8.06
C ALA A 587 3.06 -13.02 -7.83
N LEU A 588 4.34 -12.96 -8.21
CA LEU A 588 5.31 -14.03 -8.05
C LEU A 588 6.15 -13.79 -6.81
N ASN A 589 6.13 -14.74 -5.87
CA ASN A 589 6.76 -14.58 -4.56
C ASN A 589 7.58 -15.80 -4.15
N SER A 590 8.47 -15.56 -3.18
CA SER A 590 9.12 -16.60 -2.41
C SER A 590 8.75 -16.50 -0.93
N LEU A 591 8.53 -17.64 -0.29
CA LEU A 591 8.29 -17.76 1.14
C LEU A 591 8.87 -19.08 1.64
N ASN A 592 9.73 -19.03 2.66
CA ASN A 592 10.34 -20.22 3.27
C ASN A 592 11.03 -21.16 2.25
N GLY A 593 11.67 -20.58 1.22
CA GLY A 593 12.39 -21.33 0.17
C GLY A 593 11.50 -21.92 -0.93
N LYS A 594 10.20 -21.73 -0.88
CA LYS A 594 9.24 -22.13 -1.91
C LYS A 594 8.87 -20.94 -2.80
N THR A 595 8.42 -21.25 -4.01
CA THR A 595 7.91 -20.28 -4.97
C THR A 595 6.39 -20.36 -5.06
N PHE A 596 5.74 -19.19 -5.01
CA PHE A 596 4.30 -19.07 -5.08
C PHE A 596 3.91 -18.06 -6.17
N LEU A 597 3.02 -18.47 -7.07
CA LEU A 597 2.40 -17.58 -8.03
C LEU A 597 0.95 -17.36 -7.64
N ASN A 598 0.64 -16.16 -7.20
CA ASN A 598 -0.71 -15.70 -6.89
C ASN A 598 -1.44 -15.31 -8.18
N LEU A 599 -2.67 -15.79 -8.33
CA LEU A 599 -3.60 -15.46 -9.41
C LEU A 599 -4.84 -14.85 -8.78
N ILE A 600 -5.14 -13.60 -9.12
CA ILE A 600 -6.25 -12.84 -8.53
C ILE A 600 -7.24 -12.50 -9.64
N ASN A 601 -8.49 -12.89 -9.47
CA ASN A 601 -9.58 -12.54 -10.37
C ASN A 601 -10.08 -11.13 -10.04
N VAL A 602 -9.89 -10.19 -10.97
CA VAL A 602 -10.29 -8.79 -10.82
C VAL A 602 -11.56 -8.45 -11.63
N ALA A 603 -12.31 -9.45 -12.02
CA ALA A 603 -13.63 -9.25 -12.63
C ALA A 603 -14.62 -8.66 -11.60
N GLY A 604 -15.65 -7.97 -12.07
CA GLY A 604 -16.72 -7.42 -11.23
C GLY A 604 -16.56 -5.94 -10.89
N GLU A 605 -15.35 -5.45 -10.63
CA GLU A 605 -15.14 -4.02 -10.34
C GLU A 605 -15.48 -3.16 -11.57
N SER A 606 -16.30 -2.14 -11.35
CA SER A 606 -16.71 -1.20 -12.40
C SER A 606 -15.76 -0.01 -12.44
N THR A 607 -15.40 0.42 -13.65
CA THR A 607 -14.73 1.71 -13.86
C THR A 607 -15.66 2.91 -13.67
N ASN A 608 -16.97 2.68 -13.67
CA ASN A 608 -17.96 3.69 -13.34
C ASN A 608 -17.99 3.91 -11.82
N GLN A 609 -17.45 5.03 -11.35
CA GLN A 609 -17.40 5.38 -9.94
C GLN A 609 -18.78 5.58 -9.28
N SER A 610 -19.87 5.62 -10.06
CA SER A 610 -21.23 5.60 -9.55
C SER A 610 -21.72 4.17 -9.18
N ALA A 611 -21.03 3.13 -9.67
CA ALA A 611 -21.30 1.75 -9.27
C ALA A 611 -20.44 1.42 -8.04
N ILE A 612 -21.06 1.45 -6.87
CA ILE A 612 -20.37 1.37 -5.59
C ILE A 612 -20.31 -0.04 -4.99
N GLY A 613 -20.98 -1.00 -5.58
CA GLY A 613 -20.99 -2.35 -5.06
C GLY A 613 -21.37 -3.41 -6.10
N TYR A 614 -20.89 -4.62 -5.87
CA TYR A 614 -21.26 -5.85 -6.56
C TYR A 614 -21.17 -7.00 -5.55
N ASP A 615 -21.96 -8.04 -5.73
CA ASP A 615 -22.07 -9.17 -4.80
C ASP A 615 -21.72 -10.51 -5.46
N GLN A 616 -21.30 -10.48 -6.71
CA GLN A 616 -20.87 -11.65 -7.47
C GLN A 616 -19.67 -11.33 -8.35
N VAL A 617 -18.73 -12.26 -8.41
CA VAL A 617 -17.59 -12.25 -9.31
C VAL A 617 -17.63 -13.53 -10.16
N PRO A 618 -17.79 -13.43 -11.49
CA PRO A 618 -17.73 -14.60 -12.36
C PRO A 618 -16.37 -15.29 -12.25
N ALA A 619 -16.36 -16.59 -12.06
CA ALA A 619 -15.14 -17.37 -12.11
C ALA A 619 -14.52 -17.34 -13.52
N LEU A 620 -13.19 -17.43 -13.58
CA LEU A 620 -12.45 -17.55 -14.83
C LEU A 620 -11.99 -19.00 -15.00
N ASP A 621 -12.30 -19.59 -16.15
CA ASP A 621 -12.06 -21.00 -16.42
C ASP A 621 -10.88 -21.23 -17.38
N ASN A 622 -10.17 -22.34 -17.19
CA ASN A 622 -9.16 -22.86 -18.10
C ASN A 622 -8.03 -21.86 -18.43
N LEU A 623 -7.53 -21.16 -17.42
CA LEU A 623 -6.39 -20.27 -17.59
C LEU A 623 -5.12 -21.09 -17.87
N THR A 624 -4.40 -20.72 -18.90
CA THR A 624 -3.08 -21.31 -19.19
C THR A 624 -1.98 -20.46 -18.61
N VAL A 625 -1.19 -21.03 -17.68
CA VAL A 625 -0.07 -20.36 -17.04
C VAL A 625 1.24 -20.95 -17.53
N THR A 626 2.14 -20.09 -18.03
CA THR A 626 3.49 -20.47 -18.45
C THR A 626 4.52 -19.82 -17.52
N ILE A 627 5.29 -20.63 -16.83
CA ILE A 627 6.30 -20.21 -15.85
C ILE A 627 7.68 -20.58 -16.36
N PRO A 628 8.57 -19.62 -16.64
CA PRO A 628 9.99 -19.90 -16.91
C PRO A 628 10.67 -20.51 -15.67
N SER A 629 11.37 -21.60 -15.85
CA SER A 629 12.15 -22.26 -14.79
C SER A 629 13.41 -22.91 -15.32
N VAL A 630 14.48 -22.85 -14.53
CA VAL A 630 15.77 -23.45 -14.92
C VAL A 630 15.70 -24.98 -14.88
N THR A 631 14.96 -25.51 -13.90
CA THR A 631 14.78 -26.96 -13.69
C THR A 631 13.29 -27.30 -13.77
N LYS A 632 12.96 -28.53 -14.15
CA LYS A 632 11.60 -29.03 -14.11
C LYS A 632 11.13 -29.08 -12.66
N PRO A 633 10.02 -28.42 -12.29
CA PRO A 633 9.41 -28.59 -10.97
C PRO A 633 9.10 -30.08 -10.68
N SER A 634 9.23 -30.47 -9.43
CA SER A 634 8.83 -31.83 -8.99
C SER A 634 7.31 -31.99 -8.98
N ARG A 635 6.60 -30.92 -8.55
CA ARG A 635 5.13 -30.84 -8.55
C ARG A 635 4.66 -29.40 -8.49
N ILE A 636 3.42 -29.19 -8.93
CA ILE A 636 2.73 -27.88 -8.83
C ILE A 636 1.38 -28.13 -8.17
N ILE A 637 1.10 -27.39 -7.09
CA ILE A 637 -0.10 -27.58 -6.26
C ILE A 637 -0.93 -26.28 -6.31
N LEU A 638 -2.22 -26.43 -6.60
CA LEU A 638 -3.20 -25.35 -6.52
C LEU A 638 -3.66 -25.23 -5.07
N GLN A 639 -3.38 -24.07 -4.46
CA GLN A 639 -3.75 -23.73 -3.10
C GLN A 639 -4.88 -22.67 -3.11
N PRO A 640 -5.77 -22.62 -2.11
CA PRO A 640 -5.75 -23.39 -0.84
C PRO A 640 -6.35 -24.82 -0.95
N GLU A 641 -6.81 -25.25 -2.12
CA GLU A 641 -7.49 -26.55 -2.30
C GLU A 641 -6.58 -27.76 -2.09
N GLY A 642 -5.24 -27.56 -2.14
CA GLY A 642 -4.24 -28.63 -2.02
C GLY A 642 -4.21 -29.59 -3.22
N LYS A 643 -4.73 -29.16 -4.38
CA LYS A 643 -4.88 -30.01 -5.58
C LYS A 643 -3.60 -29.99 -6.41
N GLU A 644 -2.97 -31.13 -6.62
CA GLU A 644 -1.86 -31.25 -7.56
C GLU A 644 -2.36 -31.10 -9.01
N LEU A 645 -1.66 -30.27 -9.79
CA LEU A 645 -1.97 -30.03 -11.19
C LEU A 645 -0.96 -30.70 -12.10
N GLU A 646 -1.45 -31.30 -13.19
CA GLU A 646 -0.60 -31.75 -14.27
C GLU A 646 -0.01 -30.55 -15.02
N PHE A 647 1.24 -30.70 -15.46
CA PHE A 647 1.93 -29.70 -16.26
C PHE A 647 2.89 -30.35 -17.26
N THR A 648 3.19 -29.62 -18.34
CA THR A 648 4.25 -29.97 -19.26
C THR A 648 5.49 -29.12 -18.99
N PHE A 649 6.68 -29.66 -19.24
CA PHE A 649 7.93 -28.94 -19.15
C PHE A 649 8.72 -29.11 -20.43
N ALA A 650 8.95 -28.01 -21.14
CA ALA A 650 9.75 -27.97 -22.36
C ALA A 650 10.43 -26.61 -22.48
N ASP A 651 11.62 -26.57 -23.05
CA ASP A 651 12.41 -25.36 -23.34
C ASP A 651 12.56 -24.41 -22.14
N GLY A 652 12.75 -24.98 -20.93
CA GLY A 652 12.88 -24.21 -19.71
C GLY A 652 11.60 -23.51 -19.27
N LYS A 653 10.43 -24.04 -19.62
CA LYS A 653 9.12 -23.50 -19.27
C LYS A 653 8.17 -24.61 -18.79
N SER A 654 7.48 -24.35 -17.70
CA SER A 654 6.36 -25.17 -17.21
C SER A 654 5.06 -24.57 -17.70
N LYS A 655 4.22 -25.36 -18.38
CA LYS A 655 2.89 -24.94 -18.83
C LYS A 655 1.81 -25.72 -18.08
N ILE A 656 0.92 -24.99 -17.40
CA ILE A 656 -0.09 -25.48 -16.48
C ILE A 656 -1.46 -24.96 -16.93
N VAL A 657 -2.50 -25.76 -16.78
CA VAL A 657 -3.90 -25.29 -16.91
C VAL A 657 -4.51 -25.19 -15.52
N VAL A 658 -4.89 -23.97 -15.14
CA VAL A 658 -5.70 -23.72 -13.93
C VAL A 658 -7.17 -23.86 -14.32
N PRO A 659 -7.87 -24.87 -13.82
CA PRO A 659 -9.21 -25.21 -14.33
C PRO A 659 -10.24 -24.13 -13.99
N LYS A 660 -10.11 -23.51 -12.81
CA LYS A 660 -11.04 -22.48 -12.34
C LYS A 660 -10.31 -21.52 -11.39
N LEU A 661 -10.55 -20.23 -11.56
CA LEU A 661 -10.13 -19.17 -10.65
C LEU A 661 -11.37 -18.42 -10.17
N GLU A 662 -11.74 -18.59 -8.92
CA GLU A 662 -12.85 -17.85 -8.29
C GLU A 662 -12.40 -16.44 -7.93
N ILE A 663 -11.85 -16.20 -6.74
CA ILE A 663 -11.31 -14.90 -6.32
C ILE A 663 -9.78 -14.91 -6.34
N HIS A 664 -9.18 -15.86 -5.64
CA HIS A 664 -7.72 -15.92 -5.48
C HIS A 664 -7.26 -17.36 -5.30
N SER A 665 -6.40 -17.81 -6.19
CA SER A 665 -5.73 -19.10 -6.13
C SER A 665 -4.21 -18.90 -6.21
N ILE A 666 -3.46 -19.87 -5.67
CA ILE A 666 -2.02 -19.79 -5.56
C ILE A 666 -1.42 -21.07 -6.13
N LEU A 667 -0.52 -20.95 -7.10
CA LEU A 667 0.29 -22.07 -7.56
C LEU A 667 1.54 -22.20 -6.69
N GLU A 668 1.60 -23.21 -5.86
CA GLU A 668 2.81 -23.61 -5.11
C GLU A 668 3.69 -24.43 -6.02
N ILE A 669 4.88 -23.91 -6.35
CA ILE A 669 5.84 -24.53 -7.27
C ILE A 669 6.96 -25.14 -6.43
N ASN A 670 7.06 -26.46 -6.45
CA ASN A 670 8.08 -27.21 -5.73
C ASN A 670 9.17 -27.66 -6.72
N ASN A 671 10.42 -27.28 -6.47
CA ASN A 671 11.59 -27.67 -7.27
C ASN A 671 12.19 -29.01 -6.83
#